data_e460e3e5d25762c2c466c3c692fed65f
#
_entry.id   e460e3e5d25762c2c466c3c692fed65f
#
_cell.length_a   1.000
_cell.length_b   1.000
_cell.length_c   1.000
_cell.angle_alpha   90.00
_cell.angle_beta   90.00
_cell.angle_gamma   90.00
#
_symmetry.space_group_name_H-M   'P 1'
#
loop_
_entity.id
_entity.type
_entity.pdbx_description
1 polymer ?
#
loop_
_entity_poly.entity_id
_entity_poly.type
_entity_poly.pdbx_seq_one_letter_code
_entity_poly.pdbx_strand_id
1 'polypeptide(L)'
;MTPRRTTADGAGAPGGRRAGTAASGTGGRLPAQGGVTPSRGRAAPATRTARTRSGERQPARRIPPAGPSATRGPRLGRPEGRQRLLALATVFVLGVFALRLVYVQGFEGSALADEALNRRLVTTVLPANRGQILDSKGVVLATSVERFNIIADQRAIAAWKPTTAQGQVLASGPEGAAAKLAPVLGMSAPELGARLLGDRVYAVVAKGVTAQVWQQIAALRIAGIAAEQTSERVYPAGNVAGNVIGFTGAEGTGLAGIELTNEKVLTGEAGEWTYERGREGQQIPSGAGGETPAVPGSSVQLTIDRDLQWKAQEALDTQVRATGADWGVVVAMDAKTGAILSLADSGTVDPNAPGASKGVARGSRAVSNVFEPGSTAKVVTMAAALETGLATPTNRYTVPYAFTTANNQTFHDSHPHVDLKLTLAGVLAKSSNTGTVMIGQDIPQQVRYDYLSKFGFGTTTDLGLPGEAKGILRPADKWDGRTKYTVLFGQGLAVNAIQATQVFATLANDGVRLQPHVIKDYRDPNGIVTPPKLAAPTRVVSEKTAKQLLLMMESAVDEGTGTLAAIPGYRVAGKTGTAQASDGHGGMTGIVASFIGIAPADNPRIVVSVILSNPRSSIWGGDVAAPVFKDVASYALQYLGVPPSAPAPPLFPVTWN
;
A
#
# COMPACT_ATOMS: atom_id res chain seq x y z
N MET A 1 33.51 43.43 23.81
CA MET A 1 33.36 43.86 25.19
C MET A 1 32.31 42.97 25.84
N THR A 2 32.72 41.90 26.45
CA THR A 2 32.06 41.18 27.54
C THR A 2 32.51 41.86 28.84
N PRO A 3 31.87 41.76 30.03
CA PRO A 3 31.29 40.55 30.62
C PRO A 3 30.02 40.85 31.53
N ARG A 4 29.24 39.93 32.06
CA ARG A 4 29.41 39.08 33.23
C ARG A 4 28.10 38.47 33.73
N ARG A 5 28.18 37.24 34.16
CA ARG A 5 27.32 36.39 35.00
C ARG A 5 26.85 37.03 36.31
N THR A 6 25.69 36.55 36.84
CA THR A 6 25.40 36.06 38.23
C THR A 6 24.14 35.21 38.18
N THR A 7 24.09 33.96 38.45
CA THR A 7 24.02 33.01 39.59
C THR A 7 23.08 33.42 40.72
N ALA A 8 22.15 32.50 41.03
CA ALA A 8 21.85 31.77 42.27
C ALA A 8 20.38 31.36 42.29
N ASP A 9 20.02 30.10 42.36
CA ASP A 9 19.87 29.16 43.50
C ASP A 9 18.52 29.21 44.20
N GLY A 10 17.96 27.99 44.43
CA GLY A 10 17.01 27.68 45.49
C GLY A 10 15.84 26.80 45.02
N ALA A 11 15.94 25.50 44.94
CA ALA A 11 15.71 24.44 45.94
C ALA A 11 14.25 24.35 46.46
N GLY A 12 13.66 23.15 46.32
CA GLY A 12 12.55 22.72 47.14
C GLY A 12 11.55 21.74 46.52
N ALA A 13 11.84 20.45 46.53
CA ALA A 13 10.83 19.39 46.70
C ALA A 13 10.67 19.15 48.21
N PRO A 14 9.68 18.40 48.78
CA PRO A 14 9.14 17.13 48.30
C PRO A 14 7.68 16.81 48.71
N GLY A 15 7.21 15.68 48.19
CA GLY A 15 6.46 14.72 49.02
C GLY A 15 4.96 14.58 48.88
N GLY A 16 4.49 13.35 48.61
CA GLY A 16 3.47 12.72 49.41
C GLY A 16 2.29 12.06 48.68
N ARG A 17 2.41 10.83 48.34
CA ARG A 17 1.67 9.60 48.73
C ARG A 17 0.14 9.59 48.86
N ARG A 18 -0.40 8.51 48.29
CA ARG A 18 -1.52 7.58 48.65
C ARG A 18 -2.81 7.78 47.90
N ALA A 19 -3.27 6.81 47.16
CA ALA A 19 -3.88 5.48 47.46
C ALA A 19 -5.37 5.55 47.80
N GLY A 20 -6.13 4.72 47.19
CA GLY A 20 -7.50 4.35 47.60
C GLY A 20 -8.41 4.14 46.42
N THR A 21 -8.55 2.91 46.02
CA THR A 21 -9.63 1.92 46.25
C THR A 21 -10.94 2.23 45.52
N ALA A 22 -11.29 1.37 44.67
CA ALA A 22 -12.18 0.22 44.69
C ALA A 22 -13.60 0.48 44.17
N ALA A 23 -13.98 -0.41 43.36
CA ALA A 23 -15.13 -1.31 43.40
C ALA A 23 -16.29 -1.03 42.42
N SER A 24 -16.58 -2.07 41.80
CA SER A 24 -17.84 -2.80 41.49
C SER A 24 -18.59 -2.30 40.27
N GLY A 25 -19.14 -3.15 39.43
CA GLY A 25 -19.53 -4.51 39.46
C GLY A 25 -20.57 -4.74 38.37
N THR A 26 -20.76 -5.98 38.13
CA THR A 26 -21.91 -6.63 37.46
C THR A 26 -21.93 -6.52 35.94
N GLY A 27 -21.98 -7.64 35.18
CA GLY A 27 -22.44 -8.99 35.41
C GLY A 27 -23.26 -9.42 34.21
N GLY A 28 -23.04 -10.62 33.71
CA GLY A 28 -23.94 -11.23 32.71
C GLY A 28 -23.17 -12.16 31.77
N ARG A 29 -22.90 -13.33 32.23
CA ARG A 29 -23.48 -14.67 32.07
C ARG A 29 -23.53 -15.19 30.63
N LEU A 30 -22.70 -16.23 30.49
CA LEU A 30 -22.75 -17.35 29.54
C LEU A 30 -24.08 -18.12 29.63
N PRO A 31 -24.36 -19.04 28.68
CA PRO A 31 -24.24 -20.42 29.09
C PRO A 31 -23.43 -21.30 28.15
N ALA A 32 -22.82 -22.26 28.81
CA ALA A 32 -22.20 -23.46 28.30
C ALA A 32 -23.22 -24.59 28.13
N GLN A 33 -22.89 -25.58 27.34
CA GLN A 33 -23.17 -27.02 27.51
C GLN A 33 -22.44 -27.71 26.37
N GLY A 34 -21.82 -28.81 26.50
CA GLY A 34 -21.65 -29.95 27.37
C GLY A 34 -20.73 -30.87 26.61
N GLY A 35 -19.77 -31.48 27.08
CA GLY A 35 -19.66 -32.51 28.06
C GLY A 35 -19.61 -33.84 27.35
N VAL A 36 -18.51 -34.53 27.41
CA VAL A 36 -18.40 -35.89 27.94
C VAL A 36 -16.95 -36.40 27.75
N THR A 37 -16.26 -36.61 28.84
CA THR A 37 -15.22 -37.61 29.10
C THR A 37 -15.91 -38.90 29.59
N PRO A 38 -15.26 -40.04 29.91
CA PRO A 38 -13.84 -40.42 29.92
C PRO A 38 -13.59 -41.88 29.50
N SER A 39 -12.37 -42.35 29.48
CA SER A 39 -11.86 -43.47 30.25
C SER A 39 -10.50 -43.97 29.80
N ARG A 40 -9.62 -44.02 30.73
CA ARG A 40 -8.81 -45.12 31.29
C ARG A 40 -8.06 -45.95 30.24
N GLY A 41 -6.77 -45.92 30.15
CA GLY A 41 -5.79 -46.13 31.21
C GLY A 41 -5.46 -47.59 31.37
N ARG A 42 -4.26 -48.03 30.95
CA ARG A 42 -3.56 -49.08 31.68
C ARG A 42 -2.08 -49.18 31.33
N ALA A 43 -1.36 -49.21 32.39
CA ALA A 43 0.07 -49.26 32.54
C ALA A 43 0.69 -50.63 32.20
N ALA A 44 1.97 -50.57 31.91
CA ALA A 44 2.87 -51.71 31.80
C ALA A 44 3.17 -52.37 33.17
N PRO A 45 3.60 -53.62 33.22
CA PRO A 45 4.16 -54.17 34.43
C PRO A 45 5.68 -54.32 34.35
N ALA A 46 6.28 -54.01 35.47
CA ALA A 46 7.69 -54.15 35.76
C ALA A 46 8.08 -55.58 36.16
N THR A 47 9.27 -55.92 35.79
CA THR A 47 10.09 -57.03 36.23
C THR A 47 10.28 -57.05 37.74
N ARG A 48 10.27 -58.25 38.33
CA ARG A 48 10.84 -58.54 39.67
C ARG A 48 11.54 -59.89 39.77
N THR A 49 12.75 -59.77 40.16
CA THR A 49 13.78 -60.76 40.49
C THR A 49 13.44 -61.70 41.65
N ALA A 50 14.14 -62.78 41.59
CA ALA A 50 14.20 -63.93 42.54
C ALA A 50 14.59 -63.58 44.00
N ARG A 51 14.12 -64.35 44.89
CA ARG A 51 14.87 -64.74 46.12
C ARG A 51 14.48 -66.10 46.67
N THR A 52 15.46 -66.98 46.82
CA THR A 52 15.62 -68.22 47.52
C THR A 52 15.26 -68.15 49.01
N ARG A 53 14.72 -69.26 49.55
CA ARG A 53 15.08 -69.88 50.86
C ARG A 53 14.29 -71.17 51.01
N SER A 54 14.92 -72.33 51.06
CA SER A 54 15.48 -73.21 52.01
C SER A 54 14.59 -73.64 53.20
N GLY A 55 14.50 -74.98 53.40
CA GLY A 55 14.30 -75.73 54.67
C GLY A 55 12.91 -76.40 54.78
N GLU A 56 12.70 -77.58 55.10
CA GLU A 56 13.30 -78.63 55.90
C GLU A 56 12.40 -79.86 55.87
N ARG A 57 12.97 -81.02 55.64
CA ARG A 57 12.88 -82.35 56.24
C ARG A 57 11.55 -82.90 56.80
N GLN A 58 11.18 -84.01 56.16
CA GLN A 58 11.01 -85.39 56.65
C GLN A 58 9.73 -85.74 57.46
N PRO A 59 9.30 -87.04 57.62
CA PRO A 59 9.94 -88.31 57.22
C PRO A 59 9.03 -89.39 56.56
N ALA A 60 9.70 -90.48 56.24
CA ALA A 60 9.36 -91.69 55.57
C ALA A 60 8.22 -92.57 56.17
N ARG A 61 7.53 -93.31 55.31
CA ARG A 61 7.00 -94.62 55.64
C ARG A 61 7.24 -95.64 54.52
N ARG A 62 7.70 -96.83 54.94
CA ARG A 62 8.17 -97.98 54.18
C ARG A 62 7.06 -98.76 53.48
N ILE A 63 7.35 -99.23 52.31
CA ILE A 63 7.28 -100.44 51.49
C ILE A 63 6.49 -101.65 52.03
N PRO A 64 5.77 -102.45 51.17
CA PRO A 64 6.41 -103.66 50.64
C PRO A 64 6.16 -103.87 49.10
N PRO A 65 6.87 -104.94 48.56
CA PRO A 65 7.06 -105.04 47.10
C PRO A 65 5.98 -105.93 46.45
N ALA A 66 5.65 -105.70 45.24
CA ALA A 66 4.90 -106.63 44.42
C ALA A 66 5.41 -106.63 42.98
N GLY A 67 5.51 -107.77 42.49
CA GLY A 67 6.03 -108.36 41.32
C GLY A 67 5.80 -107.75 39.93
N PRO A 68 6.41 -108.32 38.93
CA PRO A 68 6.63 -107.74 37.64
C PRO A 68 5.35 -107.68 36.77
N SER A 69 4.90 -106.54 36.41
CA SER A 69 3.90 -106.42 35.38
C SER A 69 4.53 -105.85 34.09
N ALA A 70 4.23 -106.56 33.05
CA ALA A 70 4.69 -106.36 31.69
C ALA A 70 4.65 -104.94 31.21
N THR A 71 5.77 -104.44 30.72
CA THR A 71 5.91 -103.21 29.98
C THR A 71 5.12 -103.29 28.68
N ARG A 72 3.99 -102.57 28.61
CA ARG A 72 3.39 -102.24 27.34
C ARG A 72 4.12 -100.99 26.86
N GLY A 73 4.94 -101.14 25.78
CA GLY A 73 5.56 -100.08 25.06
C GLY A 73 4.54 -99.09 24.48
N PRO A 74 4.91 -97.84 24.34
CA PRO A 74 4.02 -96.83 23.73
C PRO A 74 3.67 -97.30 22.32
N ARG A 75 2.37 -97.47 22.06
CA ARG A 75 1.89 -97.68 20.69
C ARG A 75 2.21 -96.36 19.90
N LEU A 76 3.23 -96.37 19.03
CA LEU A 76 3.46 -95.40 18.00
C LEU A 76 2.21 -95.36 17.12
N GLY A 77 1.40 -94.33 17.31
CA GLY A 77 0.27 -94.08 16.43
C GLY A 77 0.80 -93.89 14.98
N ARG A 78 0.07 -94.44 14.04
CA ARG A 78 0.43 -94.42 12.59
C ARG A 78 0.76 -92.98 12.15
N PRO A 79 2.00 -92.68 11.74
CA PRO A 79 2.45 -91.31 11.36
C PRO A 79 1.71 -90.77 10.14
N GLU A 80 1.18 -91.67 9.32
CA GLU A 80 0.49 -91.30 8.07
C GLU A 80 -0.73 -90.40 8.25
N GLY A 81 -1.53 -90.61 9.33
CA GLY A 81 -2.70 -89.77 9.57
C GLY A 81 -2.35 -88.34 9.99
N ARG A 82 -1.29 -88.17 10.77
CA ARG A 82 -0.79 -86.83 11.20
C ARG A 82 -0.12 -86.10 10.07
N GLN A 83 0.61 -86.85 9.21
CA GLN A 83 1.22 -86.24 7.99
C GLN A 83 0.16 -85.79 6.99
N ARG A 84 -0.90 -86.57 6.78
CA ARG A 84 -2.03 -86.19 5.90
C ARG A 84 -2.78 -85.01 6.48
N LEU A 85 -2.99 -84.91 7.80
CA LEU A 85 -3.64 -83.77 8.46
C LEU A 85 -2.77 -82.49 8.32
N LEU A 86 -1.46 -82.57 8.52
CA LEU A 86 -0.51 -81.50 8.33
C LEU A 86 -0.45 -81.05 6.86
N ALA A 87 -0.40 -82.01 5.91
CA ALA A 87 -0.44 -81.73 4.52
C ALA A 87 -1.74 -81.03 4.08
N LEU A 88 -2.89 -81.47 4.54
CA LEU A 88 -4.18 -80.81 4.31
C LEU A 88 -4.27 -79.44 4.95
N ALA A 89 -3.75 -79.26 6.16
CA ALA A 89 -3.68 -77.94 6.79
C ALA A 89 -2.76 -76.97 6.03
N THR A 90 -1.62 -77.51 5.56
CA THR A 90 -0.70 -76.70 4.75
C THR A 90 -1.33 -76.27 3.39
N VAL A 91 -2.00 -77.22 2.68
CA VAL A 91 -2.71 -76.92 1.44
C VAL A 91 -3.87 -75.98 1.70
N PHE A 92 -4.62 -76.12 2.81
CA PHE A 92 -5.66 -75.15 3.17
C PHE A 92 -5.10 -73.74 3.39
N VAL A 93 -4.03 -73.63 4.21
CA VAL A 93 -3.36 -72.36 4.45
C VAL A 93 -2.84 -71.73 3.16
N LEU A 94 -2.18 -72.50 2.30
CA LEU A 94 -1.72 -72.04 0.96
C LEU A 94 -2.90 -71.66 0.07
N GLY A 95 -4.03 -72.36 0.14
CA GLY A 95 -5.25 -72.00 -0.57
C GLY A 95 -5.83 -70.66 -0.10
N VAL A 96 -5.86 -70.42 1.21
CA VAL A 96 -6.27 -69.14 1.78
C VAL A 96 -5.34 -68.00 1.36
N PHE A 97 -4.02 -68.25 1.37
CA PHE A 97 -3.04 -67.24 0.86
C PHE A 97 -3.22 -67.00 -0.64
N ALA A 98 -3.43 -68.03 -1.44
CA ALA A 98 -3.67 -67.89 -2.89
C ALA A 98 -4.96 -67.09 -3.16
N LEU A 99 -6.05 -67.40 -2.48
CA LEU A 99 -7.32 -66.66 -2.56
C LEU A 99 -7.15 -65.21 -2.11
N ARG A 100 -6.42 -64.97 -1.02
CA ARG A 100 -6.12 -63.61 -0.56
C ARG A 100 -5.24 -62.85 -1.58
N LEU A 101 -4.27 -63.54 -2.17
CA LEU A 101 -3.41 -62.93 -3.20
C LEU A 101 -4.22 -62.54 -4.45
N VAL A 102 -5.10 -63.45 -4.91
CA VAL A 102 -6.01 -63.15 -6.05
C VAL A 102 -6.94 -61.99 -5.71
N TYR A 103 -7.48 -61.95 -4.48
CA TYR A 103 -8.33 -60.87 -4.04
C TYR A 103 -7.58 -59.53 -4.01
N VAL A 104 -6.39 -59.47 -3.41
CA VAL A 104 -5.58 -58.25 -3.30
C VAL A 104 -5.07 -57.80 -4.66
N GLN A 105 -4.62 -58.72 -5.53
CA GLN A 105 -4.10 -58.37 -6.86
C GLN A 105 -5.19 -58.14 -7.91
N GLY A 106 -6.31 -58.87 -7.82
CA GLY A 106 -7.39 -58.79 -8.81
C GLY A 106 -8.46 -57.74 -8.50
N PHE A 107 -8.76 -57.51 -7.23
CA PHE A 107 -9.87 -56.63 -6.82
C PHE A 107 -9.42 -55.37 -6.05
N GLU A 108 -8.37 -55.46 -5.25
CA GLU A 108 -7.85 -54.31 -4.49
C GLU A 108 -6.60 -53.66 -5.13
N GLY A 109 -6.02 -54.30 -6.15
CA GLY A 109 -4.72 -53.92 -6.70
C GLY A 109 -4.67 -52.48 -7.25
N SER A 110 -5.69 -52.06 -7.99
CA SER A 110 -5.79 -50.66 -8.48
C SER A 110 -5.97 -49.65 -7.35
N ALA A 111 -6.86 -49.93 -6.42
CA ALA A 111 -7.12 -49.04 -5.28
C ALA A 111 -5.89 -48.85 -4.39
N LEU A 112 -5.14 -49.94 -4.13
CA LEU A 112 -3.89 -49.87 -3.38
C LEU A 112 -2.77 -49.16 -4.15
N ALA A 113 -2.72 -49.31 -5.48
CA ALA A 113 -1.78 -48.62 -6.33
C ALA A 113 -2.08 -47.11 -6.34
N ASP A 114 -3.37 -46.72 -6.47
CA ASP A 114 -3.81 -45.33 -6.42
C ASP A 114 -3.53 -44.68 -5.05
N GLU A 115 -3.79 -45.41 -3.95
CA GLU A 115 -3.46 -44.90 -2.62
C GLU A 115 -1.94 -44.76 -2.43
N ALA A 116 -1.14 -45.71 -2.91
CA ALA A 116 0.32 -45.63 -2.86
C ALA A 116 0.87 -44.49 -3.73
N LEU A 117 0.24 -44.22 -4.87
CA LEU A 117 0.56 -43.09 -5.72
C LEU A 117 0.21 -41.75 -5.04
N ASN A 118 -1.02 -41.65 -4.52
CA ASN A 118 -1.48 -40.43 -3.83
C ASN A 118 -0.61 -40.07 -2.60
N ARG A 119 -0.07 -41.06 -1.90
CA ARG A 119 0.88 -40.83 -0.80
C ARG A 119 2.25 -40.31 -1.27
N ARG A 120 2.61 -40.48 -2.55
CA ARG A 120 3.86 -40.02 -3.14
C ARG A 120 3.70 -38.74 -3.94
N LEU A 121 2.48 -38.39 -4.35
CA LEU A 121 2.21 -37.12 -5.02
C LEU A 121 2.38 -35.94 -4.06
N VAL A 122 3.10 -34.94 -4.51
CA VAL A 122 3.29 -33.65 -3.81
C VAL A 122 2.83 -32.56 -4.75
N THR A 123 1.88 -31.76 -4.29
CA THR A 123 1.44 -30.56 -5.02
C THR A 123 2.13 -29.35 -4.42
N THR A 124 2.80 -28.58 -5.26
CA THR A 124 3.48 -27.32 -4.92
C THR A 124 2.78 -26.18 -5.67
N VAL A 125 2.49 -25.11 -4.97
CA VAL A 125 1.92 -23.90 -5.57
C VAL A 125 3.01 -23.20 -6.40
N LEU A 126 2.69 -22.88 -7.65
CA LEU A 126 3.51 -22.04 -8.52
C LEU A 126 3.02 -20.59 -8.36
N PRO A 127 3.81 -19.69 -7.75
CA PRO A 127 3.38 -18.33 -7.55
C PRO A 127 3.23 -17.60 -8.88
N ALA A 128 2.12 -16.88 -9.05
CA ALA A 128 1.94 -16.01 -10.20
C ALA A 128 2.84 -14.77 -10.08
N ASN A 129 3.37 -14.32 -11.20
CA ASN A 129 4.06 -13.04 -11.27
C ASN A 129 3.03 -11.90 -11.15
N ARG A 130 3.21 -11.02 -10.17
CA ARG A 130 2.39 -9.83 -10.01
C ARG A 130 2.59 -8.89 -11.18
N GLY A 131 1.49 -8.38 -11.77
CA GLY A 131 1.48 -7.47 -12.91
C GLY A 131 2.35 -6.21 -12.66
N GLN A 132 2.88 -5.63 -13.71
CA GLN A 132 3.71 -4.43 -13.63
C GLN A 132 2.88 -3.19 -13.38
N ILE A 133 3.48 -2.18 -12.75
CA ILE A 133 2.98 -0.81 -12.72
C ILE A 133 3.91 0.01 -13.61
N LEU A 134 3.33 0.66 -14.61
CA LEU A 134 4.04 1.41 -15.64
C LEU A 134 3.67 2.89 -15.56
N ASP A 135 4.59 3.76 -15.94
CA ASP A 135 4.29 5.19 -16.14
C ASP A 135 3.48 5.43 -17.43
N SER A 136 3.17 6.68 -17.73
CA SER A 136 2.39 7.08 -18.91
C SER A 136 3.02 6.69 -20.25
N LYS A 137 4.33 6.46 -20.29
CA LYS A 137 5.14 6.08 -21.45
C LYS A 137 5.53 4.59 -21.47
N GLY A 138 5.11 3.82 -20.46
CA GLY A 138 5.44 2.41 -20.34
C GLY A 138 6.76 2.12 -19.61
N VAL A 139 7.34 3.11 -18.93
CA VAL A 139 8.52 2.90 -18.08
C VAL A 139 8.09 2.16 -16.82
N VAL A 140 8.85 1.12 -16.46
CA VAL A 140 8.54 0.27 -15.29
C VAL A 140 8.76 1.04 -13.99
N LEU A 141 7.68 1.18 -13.20
CA LEU A 141 7.70 1.76 -11.86
C LEU A 141 7.67 0.69 -10.77
N ALA A 142 7.01 -0.45 -11.02
CA ALA A 142 7.03 -1.62 -10.16
C ALA A 142 7.00 -2.90 -10.99
N THR A 143 7.82 -3.88 -10.62
CA THR A 143 7.87 -5.20 -11.28
C THR A 143 8.18 -6.28 -10.27
N SER A 144 7.81 -7.52 -10.60
CA SER A 144 8.20 -8.70 -9.82
C SER A 144 9.41 -9.36 -10.47
N VAL A 145 10.38 -9.72 -9.65
CA VAL A 145 11.58 -10.46 -10.07
C VAL A 145 11.59 -11.81 -9.37
N GLU A 146 12.00 -12.84 -10.12
CA GLU A 146 12.10 -14.20 -9.60
C GLU A 146 13.16 -14.28 -8.48
N ARG A 147 12.81 -14.97 -7.40
CA ARG A 147 13.66 -15.25 -6.26
C ARG A 147 13.45 -16.68 -5.78
N PHE A 148 14.32 -17.13 -4.92
CA PHE A 148 14.27 -18.47 -4.33
C PHE A 148 14.48 -18.40 -2.82
N ASN A 149 13.63 -19.08 -2.08
CA ASN A 149 13.88 -19.38 -0.67
C ASN A 149 14.64 -20.69 -0.58
N ILE A 150 15.80 -20.69 0.06
CA ILE A 150 16.57 -21.90 0.29
C ILE A 150 16.00 -22.59 1.53
N ILE A 151 15.56 -23.81 1.34
CA ILE A 151 14.97 -24.65 2.39
C ILE A 151 15.86 -25.87 2.66
N ALA A 152 15.77 -26.37 3.88
CA ALA A 152 16.55 -27.50 4.37
C ALA A 152 15.66 -28.56 4.98
N ASP A 153 15.85 -29.82 4.59
CA ASP A 153 15.50 -30.98 5.40
C ASP A 153 16.69 -31.30 6.34
N GLN A 154 16.55 -30.90 7.61
CA GLN A 154 17.59 -31.05 8.62
C GLN A 154 17.97 -32.52 8.85
N ARG A 155 17.04 -33.49 8.69
CA ARG A 155 17.33 -34.92 8.84
C ARG A 155 18.20 -35.43 7.69
N ALA A 156 17.86 -35.05 6.45
CA ALA A 156 18.64 -35.42 5.29
C ALA A 156 20.05 -34.81 5.34
N ILE A 157 20.16 -33.55 5.80
CA ILE A 157 21.46 -32.88 6.00
C ILE A 157 22.28 -33.58 7.08
N ALA A 158 21.70 -33.98 8.20
CA ALA A 158 22.39 -34.72 9.26
C ALA A 158 22.98 -36.05 8.75
N ALA A 159 22.31 -36.70 7.80
CA ALA A 159 22.77 -37.92 7.16
C ALA A 159 23.72 -37.71 5.96
N TRP A 160 23.92 -36.47 5.50
CA TRP A 160 24.71 -36.14 4.33
C TRP A 160 26.20 -36.35 4.56
N LYS A 161 26.82 -37.22 3.75
CA LYS A 161 28.24 -37.60 3.82
C LYS A 161 28.86 -37.52 2.41
N PRO A 162 29.37 -36.35 2.02
CA PRO A 162 30.02 -36.22 0.71
C PRO A 162 31.37 -36.97 0.75
N THR A 163 31.65 -37.69 -0.34
CA THR A 163 32.91 -38.43 -0.52
C THR A 163 33.68 -37.89 -1.72
N THR A 164 35.01 -37.97 -1.68
CA THR A 164 35.84 -37.74 -2.86
C THR A 164 35.70 -38.89 -3.84
N ALA A 165 36.22 -38.73 -5.08
CA ALA A 165 36.32 -39.81 -6.07
C ALA A 165 37.10 -41.03 -5.56
N GLN A 166 37.99 -40.82 -4.58
CA GLN A 166 38.81 -41.84 -3.92
C GLN A 166 38.13 -42.42 -2.66
N GLY A 167 36.87 -42.07 -2.37
CA GLY A 167 36.09 -42.59 -1.24
C GLY A 167 36.39 -41.94 0.13
N GLN A 168 37.18 -40.86 0.17
CA GLN A 168 37.47 -40.14 1.42
C GLN A 168 36.30 -39.27 1.83
N VAL A 169 35.79 -39.39 3.06
CA VAL A 169 34.68 -38.58 3.59
C VAL A 169 35.16 -37.15 3.82
N LEU A 170 34.52 -36.19 3.20
CA LEU A 170 34.71 -34.77 3.42
C LEU A 170 33.90 -34.28 4.64
N ALA A 171 34.03 -32.97 4.98
CA ALA A 171 33.19 -32.35 5.98
C ALA A 171 31.71 -32.65 5.72
N SER A 172 31.02 -33.28 6.68
CA SER A 172 29.72 -33.89 6.53
C SER A 172 28.70 -33.25 7.47
N GLY A 173 27.43 -33.57 7.29
CA GLY A 173 26.34 -33.07 8.14
C GLY A 173 26.13 -31.56 8.08
N PRO A 174 25.50 -30.97 9.12
CA PRO A 174 25.20 -29.54 9.16
C PRO A 174 26.42 -28.63 9.07
N GLU A 175 27.53 -29.01 9.71
CA GLU A 175 28.79 -28.24 9.71
C GLU A 175 29.40 -28.20 8.29
N GLY A 176 29.51 -29.35 7.64
CA GLY A 176 30.06 -29.45 6.30
C GLY A 176 29.16 -28.75 5.25
N ALA A 177 27.83 -28.84 5.40
CA ALA A 177 26.90 -28.12 4.56
C ALA A 177 27.01 -26.60 4.77
N ALA A 178 27.09 -26.15 6.03
CA ALA A 178 27.27 -24.72 6.35
C ALA A 178 28.57 -24.15 5.78
N ALA A 179 29.70 -24.89 5.89
CA ALA A 179 30.99 -24.46 5.33
C ALA A 179 30.92 -24.26 3.80
N LYS A 180 30.16 -25.09 3.06
CA LYS A 180 29.98 -24.96 1.61
C LYS A 180 29.01 -23.87 1.22
N LEU A 181 27.92 -23.63 1.99
CA LEU A 181 26.89 -22.64 1.71
C LEU A 181 27.33 -21.21 2.09
N ALA A 182 28.17 -21.08 3.13
CA ALA A 182 28.61 -19.79 3.68
C ALA A 182 29.13 -18.81 2.60
N PRO A 183 30.12 -19.19 1.76
CA PRO A 183 30.65 -18.27 0.75
C PRO A 183 29.64 -17.90 -0.34
N VAL A 184 28.67 -18.79 -0.65
CA VAL A 184 27.67 -18.56 -1.70
C VAL A 184 26.54 -17.66 -1.20
N LEU A 185 26.13 -17.84 0.07
CA LEU A 185 25.05 -17.07 0.70
C LEU A 185 25.53 -15.75 1.34
N GLY A 186 26.86 -15.56 1.48
CA GLY A 186 27.40 -14.40 2.19
C GLY A 186 27.07 -14.39 3.69
N MET A 187 26.79 -15.56 4.26
CA MET A 187 26.44 -15.74 5.68
C MET A 187 27.56 -16.42 6.44
N SER A 188 27.60 -16.26 7.76
CA SER A 188 28.61 -16.95 8.58
C SER A 188 28.30 -18.46 8.69
N ALA A 189 29.37 -19.31 8.62
CA ALA A 189 29.19 -20.75 8.72
C ALA A 189 28.56 -21.20 10.07
N PRO A 190 28.90 -20.60 11.25
CA PRO A 190 28.20 -20.92 12.49
C PRO A 190 26.69 -20.61 12.47
N GLU A 191 26.30 -19.47 11.90
CA GLU A 191 24.88 -19.10 11.78
C GLU A 191 24.14 -20.08 10.88
N LEU A 192 24.71 -20.43 9.73
CA LEU A 192 24.14 -21.44 8.84
C LEU A 192 24.08 -22.81 9.51
N GLY A 193 25.13 -23.21 10.21
CA GLY A 193 25.15 -24.46 10.98
C GLY A 193 24.00 -24.56 11.98
N ALA A 194 23.71 -23.47 12.70
CA ALA A 194 22.59 -23.40 13.63
C ALA A 194 21.22 -23.55 12.94
N ARG A 195 21.07 -23.01 11.73
CA ARG A 195 19.81 -23.15 10.93
C ARG A 195 19.66 -24.56 10.33
N LEU A 196 20.77 -25.25 10.05
CA LEU A 196 20.80 -26.59 9.47
C LEU A 196 20.71 -27.70 10.52
N LEU A 197 20.94 -27.39 11.80
CA LEU A 197 20.89 -28.34 12.90
C LEU A 197 19.44 -28.53 13.37
N GLY A 198 19.01 -29.80 13.53
CA GLY A 198 17.69 -30.15 14.05
C GLY A 198 17.12 -31.40 13.39
N ASP A 199 15.81 -31.55 13.51
CA ASP A 199 15.05 -32.70 13.01
C ASP A 199 13.87 -32.35 12.11
N ARG A 200 13.74 -31.07 11.71
CA ARG A 200 12.68 -30.58 10.85
C ARG A 200 12.94 -31.01 9.41
N VAL A 201 11.89 -31.47 8.74
CA VAL A 201 11.92 -31.75 7.29
C VAL A 201 11.80 -30.47 6.43
N TYR A 202 11.46 -29.35 7.07
CA TYR A 202 11.34 -28.04 6.46
C TYR A 202 11.88 -26.94 7.39
N ALA A 203 12.97 -26.30 6.99
CA ALA A 203 13.53 -25.16 7.67
C ALA A 203 14.01 -24.14 6.62
N VAL A 204 13.64 -22.88 6.75
CA VAL A 204 14.12 -21.82 5.85
C VAL A 204 15.53 -21.41 6.24
N VAL A 205 16.48 -21.57 5.33
CA VAL A 205 17.91 -21.27 5.51
C VAL A 205 18.21 -19.83 5.07
N ALA A 206 17.76 -19.45 3.87
CA ALA A 206 17.88 -18.09 3.34
C ALA A 206 16.65 -17.76 2.52
N LYS A 207 16.27 -16.48 2.49
CA LYS A 207 15.13 -15.98 1.71
C LYS A 207 15.59 -15.10 0.57
N GLY A 208 14.84 -15.11 -0.54
CA GLY A 208 14.94 -14.15 -1.61
C GLY A 208 16.25 -14.18 -2.39
N VAL A 209 16.95 -15.31 -2.47
CA VAL A 209 18.19 -15.42 -3.25
C VAL A 209 17.90 -15.37 -4.75
N THR A 210 18.86 -14.89 -5.55
CA THR A 210 18.72 -14.81 -7.00
C THR A 210 18.82 -16.22 -7.64
N ALA A 211 18.29 -16.36 -8.86
CA ALA A 211 18.42 -17.59 -9.63
C ALA A 211 19.90 -18.03 -9.80
N GLN A 212 20.81 -17.09 -9.97
CA GLN A 212 22.24 -17.36 -10.08
C GLN A 212 22.82 -17.96 -8.78
N VAL A 213 22.44 -17.41 -7.63
CA VAL A 213 22.87 -17.95 -6.30
C VAL A 213 22.27 -19.34 -6.09
N TRP A 214 20.98 -19.54 -6.44
CA TRP A 214 20.38 -20.85 -6.38
C TRP A 214 21.11 -21.89 -7.26
N GLN A 215 21.47 -21.56 -8.50
CA GLN A 215 22.25 -22.45 -9.37
C GLN A 215 23.58 -22.83 -8.76
N GLN A 216 24.30 -21.89 -8.11
CA GLN A 216 25.54 -22.17 -7.39
C GLN A 216 25.31 -23.13 -6.22
N ILE A 217 24.23 -22.94 -5.45
CA ILE A 217 23.86 -23.83 -4.34
C ILE A 217 23.50 -25.23 -4.85
N ALA A 218 22.70 -25.32 -5.90
CA ALA A 218 22.29 -26.59 -6.51
C ALA A 218 23.51 -27.40 -7.02
N ALA A 219 24.51 -26.71 -7.57
CA ALA A 219 25.77 -27.33 -8.02
C ALA A 219 26.59 -27.98 -6.88
N LEU A 220 26.38 -27.54 -5.62
CA LEU A 220 27.05 -28.15 -4.44
C LEU A 220 26.50 -29.55 -4.11
N ARG A 221 25.33 -29.94 -4.65
CA ARG A 221 24.69 -31.25 -4.47
C ARG A 221 24.58 -31.69 -3.01
N ILE A 222 24.14 -30.78 -2.13
CA ILE A 222 23.94 -31.04 -0.71
C ILE A 222 22.57 -31.71 -0.53
N ALA A 223 22.54 -33.00 -0.11
CA ALA A 223 21.29 -33.69 0.15
C ALA A 223 20.51 -32.97 1.25
N GLY A 224 19.21 -32.76 1.03
CA GLY A 224 18.34 -32.03 1.95
C GLY A 224 18.30 -30.52 1.74
N ILE A 225 19.07 -29.94 0.81
CA ILE A 225 18.89 -28.54 0.39
C ILE A 225 18.04 -28.51 -0.88
N ALA A 226 17.01 -27.68 -0.83
CA ALA A 226 16.11 -27.42 -1.95
C ALA A 226 15.80 -25.91 -2.03
N ALA A 227 15.11 -25.50 -3.08
CA ALA A 227 14.63 -24.14 -3.22
C ALA A 227 13.12 -24.13 -3.50
N GLU A 228 12.44 -23.14 -2.91
CA GLU A 228 11.08 -22.76 -3.28
C GLU A 228 11.14 -21.50 -4.10
N GLN A 229 10.52 -21.54 -5.26
CA GLN A 229 10.37 -20.34 -6.09
C GLN A 229 9.46 -19.34 -5.38
N THR A 230 9.87 -18.08 -5.40
CA THR A 230 9.13 -16.95 -4.87
C THR A 230 9.35 -15.74 -5.77
N SER A 231 8.71 -14.63 -5.48
CA SER A 231 8.94 -13.38 -6.20
C SER A 231 9.23 -12.26 -5.22
N GLU A 232 10.06 -11.31 -5.65
CA GLU A 232 10.30 -10.07 -4.94
C GLU A 232 9.76 -8.90 -5.74
N ARG A 233 9.00 -8.03 -5.07
CA ARG A 233 8.51 -6.80 -5.69
C ARG A 233 9.59 -5.74 -5.63
N VAL A 234 9.95 -5.19 -6.80
CA VAL A 234 11.03 -4.21 -6.94
C VAL A 234 10.47 -2.94 -7.58
N TYR A 235 10.93 -1.80 -7.08
CA TYR A 235 10.54 -0.46 -7.55
C TYR A 235 11.80 0.25 -8.09
N PRO A 236 12.10 0.12 -9.40
CA PRO A 236 13.37 0.59 -9.97
C PRO A 236 13.58 2.10 -9.89
N ALA A 237 12.49 2.88 -9.83
CA ALA A 237 12.54 4.34 -9.71
C ALA A 237 12.73 4.84 -8.26
N GLY A 238 12.93 3.93 -7.28
CA GLY A 238 13.06 4.30 -5.87
C GLY A 238 11.82 5.02 -5.35
N ASN A 239 12.01 6.21 -4.78
CA ASN A 239 10.92 7.00 -4.20
C ASN A 239 10.08 7.79 -5.23
N VAL A 240 10.41 7.76 -6.53
CA VAL A 240 9.60 8.47 -7.54
C VAL A 240 8.18 7.91 -7.59
N ALA A 241 7.19 8.76 -7.37
CA ALA A 241 5.77 8.42 -7.22
C ALA A 241 5.46 7.40 -6.10
N GLY A 242 6.34 7.21 -5.11
CA GLY A 242 6.19 6.17 -4.09
C GLY A 242 4.86 6.23 -3.33
N ASN A 243 4.33 7.42 -3.01
CA ASN A 243 3.05 7.59 -2.34
C ASN A 243 1.84 7.27 -3.25
N VAL A 244 2.03 7.30 -4.58
CA VAL A 244 1.01 6.93 -5.57
C VAL A 244 1.07 5.44 -5.84
N ILE A 245 2.25 4.90 -6.18
CA ILE A 245 2.46 3.49 -6.46
C ILE A 245 2.10 2.66 -5.22
N GLY A 246 2.54 3.10 -4.05
CA GLY A 246 2.44 2.34 -2.81
C GLY A 246 3.49 1.23 -2.74
N PHE A 247 3.24 0.22 -1.93
CA PHE A 247 4.17 -0.88 -1.68
C PHE A 247 3.43 -2.15 -1.28
N THR A 248 4.13 -3.28 -1.38
CA THR A 248 3.61 -4.58 -0.95
C THR A 248 4.17 -4.95 0.42
N GLY A 249 3.43 -5.83 1.13
CA GLY A 249 3.89 -6.49 2.35
C GLY A 249 4.81 -7.68 2.06
N ALA A 250 5.26 -8.34 3.11
CA ALA A 250 6.13 -9.52 3.02
C ALA A 250 5.49 -10.72 2.28
N GLU A 251 4.16 -10.79 2.31
CA GLU A 251 3.37 -11.82 1.62
C GLU A 251 3.04 -11.44 0.15
N GLY A 252 3.60 -10.32 -0.36
CA GLY A 252 3.35 -9.84 -1.71
C GLY A 252 2.01 -9.12 -1.92
N THR A 253 1.20 -8.93 -0.86
CA THR A 253 -0.08 -8.20 -0.92
C THR A 253 0.15 -6.69 -0.90
N GLY A 254 -0.63 -5.94 -1.66
CA GLY A 254 -0.57 -4.47 -1.69
C GLY A 254 -1.06 -3.85 -0.38
N LEU A 255 -0.27 -2.94 0.20
CA LEU A 255 -0.56 -2.28 1.48
C LEU A 255 -0.88 -0.80 1.35
N ALA A 256 -0.51 -0.16 0.25
CA ALA A 256 -0.72 1.26 0.00
C ALA A 256 -0.84 1.55 -1.50
N GLY A 257 -1.32 2.75 -1.85
CA GLY A 257 -1.34 3.27 -3.20
C GLY A 257 -2.05 2.38 -4.23
N ILE A 258 -1.56 2.40 -5.47
CA ILE A 258 -2.05 1.58 -6.59
C ILE A 258 -1.87 0.08 -6.31
N GLU A 259 -0.81 -0.32 -5.63
CA GLU A 259 -0.60 -1.70 -5.19
C GLU A 259 -1.79 -2.23 -4.40
N LEU A 260 -2.35 -1.43 -3.48
CA LEU A 260 -3.51 -1.80 -2.66
C LEU A 260 -4.82 -1.72 -3.45
N THR A 261 -5.08 -0.61 -4.15
CA THR A 261 -6.38 -0.40 -4.80
C THR A 261 -6.58 -1.29 -6.01
N ASN A 262 -5.49 -1.78 -6.62
CA ASN A 262 -5.51 -2.68 -7.77
C ASN A 262 -5.01 -4.09 -7.44
N GLU A 263 -5.08 -4.51 -6.17
CA GLU A 263 -4.63 -5.83 -5.70
C GLU A 263 -5.16 -6.96 -6.57
N LYS A 264 -6.47 -6.99 -6.82
CA LYS A 264 -7.13 -8.06 -7.60
C LYS A 264 -6.65 -8.13 -9.06
N VAL A 265 -6.27 -6.98 -9.63
CA VAL A 265 -5.81 -6.89 -11.03
C VAL A 265 -4.35 -7.34 -11.12
N LEU A 266 -3.56 -6.92 -10.13
CA LEU A 266 -2.11 -7.11 -10.12
C LEU A 266 -1.69 -8.53 -9.70
N THR A 267 -2.43 -9.23 -8.82
CA THR A 267 -1.97 -10.46 -8.15
C THR A 267 -1.83 -11.65 -9.11
N GLY A 268 -2.71 -11.80 -10.12
CA GLY A 268 -2.73 -12.98 -10.96
C GLY A 268 -3.32 -14.22 -10.27
N GLU A 269 -3.22 -15.37 -10.93
CA GLU A 269 -3.72 -16.64 -10.44
C GLU A 269 -2.57 -17.64 -10.30
N ALA A 270 -2.40 -18.20 -9.11
CA ALA A 270 -1.35 -19.17 -8.85
C ALA A 270 -1.61 -20.46 -9.64
N GLY A 271 -0.55 -21.06 -10.15
CA GLY A 271 -0.56 -22.38 -10.73
C GLY A 271 -0.28 -23.48 -9.70
N GLU A 272 -0.32 -24.71 -10.16
CA GLU A 272 -0.02 -25.88 -9.34
C GLU A 272 0.91 -26.83 -10.11
N TRP A 273 1.91 -27.34 -9.43
CA TRP A 273 2.77 -28.37 -9.93
C TRP A 273 2.71 -29.59 -9.03
N THR A 274 2.15 -30.68 -9.56
CA THR A 274 2.06 -31.98 -8.87
C THR A 274 3.11 -32.93 -9.46
N TYR A 275 3.93 -33.53 -8.61
CA TYR A 275 4.96 -34.48 -9.01
C TYR A 275 5.07 -35.62 -8.00
N GLU A 276 5.55 -36.77 -8.48
CA GLU A 276 5.82 -37.92 -7.64
C GLU A 276 7.18 -37.79 -6.95
N ARG A 277 7.20 -37.93 -5.63
CA ARG A 277 8.38 -37.81 -4.78
C ARG A 277 8.91 -39.17 -4.37
N GLY A 278 10.19 -39.41 -4.58
CA GLY A 278 10.89 -40.59 -4.08
C GLY A 278 11.11 -40.58 -2.57
N ARG A 279 11.61 -41.69 -2.06
CA ARG A 279 11.83 -41.89 -0.59
C ARG A 279 12.78 -40.87 0.03
N GLU A 280 13.74 -40.37 -0.73
CA GLU A 280 14.73 -39.40 -0.29
C GLU A 280 14.33 -37.95 -0.59
N GLY A 281 13.05 -37.75 -1.00
CA GLY A 281 12.51 -36.41 -1.28
C GLY A 281 12.74 -35.93 -2.71
N GLN A 282 13.51 -36.68 -3.55
CA GLN A 282 13.77 -36.31 -4.94
C GLN A 282 12.52 -36.48 -5.81
N GLN A 283 12.37 -35.65 -6.82
CA GLN A 283 11.38 -35.81 -7.87
C GLN A 283 11.70 -37.07 -8.70
N ILE A 284 10.69 -37.86 -9.02
CA ILE A 284 10.79 -38.97 -9.96
C ILE A 284 10.46 -38.42 -11.36
N PRO A 285 11.45 -38.31 -12.29
CA PRO A 285 11.25 -37.62 -13.57
C PRO A 285 10.18 -38.28 -14.46
N SER A 286 9.99 -39.60 -14.36
CA SER A 286 9.00 -40.38 -15.09
C SER A 286 7.77 -40.71 -14.25
N GLY A 287 7.63 -40.13 -13.08
CA GLY A 287 6.51 -40.33 -12.17
C GLY A 287 5.23 -39.63 -12.64
N ALA A 288 4.12 -40.01 -12.02
CA ALA A 288 2.84 -39.35 -12.27
C ALA A 288 2.92 -37.89 -11.79
N GLY A 289 2.28 -36.99 -12.53
CA GLY A 289 2.23 -35.58 -12.18
C GLY A 289 1.53 -34.75 -13.24
N GLY A 290 1.40 -33.46 -12.98
CA GLY A 290 0.80 -32.49 -13.90
C GLY A 290 1.17 -31.07 -13.48
N GLU A 291 1.13 -30.16 -14.42
CA GLU A 291 1.36 -28.75 -14.18
C GLU A 291 0.17 -27.96 -14.70
N THR A 292 -0.39 -27.11 -13.83
CA THR A 292 -1.30 -26.03 -14.19
C THR A 292 -0.48 -24.75 -14.13
N PRO A 293 -0.16 -24.12 -15.27
CA PRO A 293 0.67 -22.91 -15.25
C PRO A 293 0.02 -21.77 -14.47
N ALA A 294 0.84 -20.99 -13.78
CA ALA A 294 0.38 -19.74 -13.15
C ALA A 294 0.00 -18.71 -14.21
N VAL A 295 -1.07 -17.96 -14.00
CA VAL A 295 -1.49 -16.84 -14.86
C VAL A 295 -0.98 -15.54 -14.24
N PRO A 296 -0.07 -14.80 -14.89
CA PRO A 296 0.42 -13.52 -14.36
C PRO A 296 -0.71 -12.52 -14.17
N GLY A 297 -0.54 -11.60 -13.21
CA GLY A 297 -1.46 -10.48 -13.03
C GLY A 297 -1.41 -9.50 -14.20
N SER A 298 -2.51 -8.78 -14.41
CA SER A 298 -2.57 -7.71 -15.41
C SER A 298 -1.73 -6.51 -14.95
N SER A 299 -1.08 -5.85 -15.89
CA SER A 299 -0.31 -4.64 -15.63
C SER A 299 -1.21 -3.41 -15.58
N VAL A 300 -0.82 -2.42 -14.78
CA VAL A 300 -1.50 -1.12 -14.65
C VAL A 300 -0.61 -0.04 -15.23
N GLN A 301 -1.05 0.63 -16.28
CA GLN A 301 -0.37 1.82 -16.80
C GLN A 301 -0.99 3.07 -16.18
N LEU A 302 -0.14 3.90 -15.59
CA LEU A 302 -0.54 5.16 -14.95
C LEU A 302 -0.55 6.31 -15.95
N THR A 303 -1.26 7.38 -15.60
CA THR A 303 -1.15 8.68 -16.27
C THR A 303 0.06 9.47 -15.79
N ILE A 304 0.63 9.10 -14.64
CA ILE A 304 1.84 9.71 -14.07
C ILE A 304 3.00 9.54 -15.06
N ASP A 305 3.67 10.63 -15.36
CA ASP A 305 4.92 10.64 -16.10
C ASP A 305 6.08 10.69 -15.10
N ARG A 306 6.98 9.72 -15.18
CA ARG A 306 8.09 9.53 -14.22
C ARG A 306 8.96 10.80 -14.11
N ASP A 307 9.27 11.43 -15.23
CA ASP A 307 10.21 12.56 -15.26
C ASP A 307 9.55 13.85 -14.75
N LEU A 308 8.27 14.08 -15.09
CA LEU A 308 7.46 15.14 -14.49
C LEU A 308 7.26 14.95 -12.99
N GLN A 309 7.02 13.73 -12.56
CA GLN A 309 6.88 13.38 -11.15
C GLN A 309 8.17 13.65 -10.37
N TRP A 310 9.30 13.21 -10.91
CA TRP A 310 10.60 13.47 -10.31
C TRP A 310 10.86 14.97 -10.16
N LYS A 311 10.61 15.75 -11.23
CA LYS A 311 10.78 17.20 -11.22
C LYS A 311 9.89 17.88 -10.18
N ALA A 312 8.63 17.46 -10.09
CA ALA A 312 7.69 18.02 -9.12
C ALA A 312 8.12 17.70 -7.67
N GLN A 313 8.61 16.48 -7.41
CA GLN A 313 9.13 16.09 -6.09
C GLN A 313 10.38 16.89 -5.71
N GLU A 314 11.33 17.04 -6.63
CA GLU A 314 12.58 17.78 -6.42
C GLU A 314 12.31 19.26 -6.09
N ALA A 315 11.46 19.93 -6.91
CA ALA A 315 11.08 21.32 -6.71
C ALA A 315 10.36 21.51 -5.36
N LEU A 316 9.43 20.61 -5.05
CA LEU A 316 8.65 20.63 -3.81
C LEU A 316 9.53 20.43 -2.58
N ASP A 317 10.37 19.39 -2.56
CA ASP A 317 11.25 19.08 -1.43
C ASP A 317 12.26 20.20 -1.17
N THR A 318 12.75 20.82 -2.23
CA THR A 318 13.64 21.98 -2.14
C THR A 318 12.91 23.16 -1.50
N GLN A 319 11.69 23.44 -1.91
CA GLN A 319 10.90 24.54 -1.36
C GLN A 319 10.44 24.29 0.10
N VAL A 320 10.04 23.07 0.42
CA VAL A 320 9.66 22.70 1.80
C VAL A 320 10.86 22.93 2.74
N ARG A 321 12.07 22.52 2.33
CA ARG A 321 13.30 22.79 3.11
C ARG A 321 13.60 24.29 3.20
N ALA A 322 13.51 25.02 2.08
CA ALA A 322 13.84 26.45 2.03
C ALA A 322 12.87 27.29 2.87
N THR A 323 11.59 26.94 2.88
CA THR A 323 10.55 27.68 3.61
C THR A 323 10.36 27.20 5.05
N GLY A 324 10.91 26.02 5.40
CA GLY A 324 10.66 25.36 6.68
C GLY A 324 9.21 24.88 6.84
N ALA A 325 8.50 24.65 5.72
CA ALA A 325 7.14 24.13 5.76
C ALA A 325 7.09 22.72 6.39
N ASP A 326 5.99 22.40 7.05
CA ASP A 326 5.85 21.09 7.69
C ASP A 326 5.71 19.98 6.65
N TRP A 327 5.02 20.25 5.56
CA TRP A 327 4.88 19.40 4.37
C TRP A 327 4.38 20.23 3.20
N GLY A 328 4.43 19.63 2.00
CA GLY A 328 3.84 20.21 0.80
C GLY A 328 3.35 19.15 -0.16
N VAL A 329 2.52 19.55 -1.11
CA VAL A 329 2.07 18.74 -2.24
C VAL A 329 2.07 19.55 -3.54
N VAL A 330 2.34 18.85 -4.65
CA VAL A 330 2.19 19.37 -6.02
C VAL A 330 1.30 18.42 -6.80
N VAL A 331 0.29 18.96 -7.47
CA VAL A 331 -0.56 18.23 -8.42
C VAL A 331 -0.41 18.87 -9.79
N ALA A 332 -0.02 18.09 -10.79
CA ALA A 332 -0.04 18.50 -12.18
C ALA A 332 -1.10 17.67 -12.93
N MET A 333 -2.08 18.35 -13.52
CA MET A 333 -3.22 17.72 -14.19
C MET A 333 -3.31 18.20 -15.64
N ASP A 334 -3.54 17.30 -16.57
CA ASP A 334 -3.89 17.63 -17.95
C ASP A 334 -5.29 18.26 -17.99
N ALA A 335 -5.37 19.46 -18.52
CA ALA A 335 -6.60 20.26 -18.51
C ALA A 335 -7.72 19.66 -19.37
N LYS A 336 -7.37 18.91 -20.43
CA LYS A 336 -8.33 18.40 -21.43
C LYS A 336 -8.79 16.98 -21.20
N THR A 337 -8.05 16.21 -20.37
CA THR A 337 -8.38 14.79 -20.10
C THR A 337 -8.71 14.52 -18.63
N GLY A 338 -8.26 15.38 -17.70
CA GLY A 338 -8.33 15.13 -16.27
C GLY A 338 -7.25 14.15 -15.76
N ALA A 339 -6.34 13.71 -16.64
CA ALA A 339 -5.24 12.83 -16.27
C ALA A 339 -4.27 13.53 -15.31
N ILE A 340 -3.92 12.86 -14.21
CA ILE A 340 -2.89 13.34 -13.29
C ILE A 340 -1.52 12.96 -13.86
N LEU A 341 -0.75 13.96 -14.26
CA LEU A 341 0.57 13.78 -14.83
C LEU A 341 1.66 13.68 -13.76
N SER A 342 1.43 14.33 -12.61
CA SER A 342 2.29 14.26 -11.44
C SER A 342 1.47 14.50 -10.17
N LEU A 343 1.77 13.73 -9.14
CA LEU A 343 1.20 13.83 -7.79
C LEU A 343 2.33 13.68 -6.77
N ALA A 344 2.94 14.79 -6.40
CA ALA A 344 4.11 14.82 -5.54
C ALA A 344 3.73 15.18 -4.09
N ASP A 345 4.23 14.38 -3.16
CA ASP A 345 4.21 14.65 -1.72
C ASP A 345 5.63 14.92 -1.24
N SER A 346 5.86 15.89 -0.37
CA SER A 346 7.17 16.10 0.23
C SER A 346 7.55 14.93 1.15
N GLY A 347 8.81 14.50 1.08
CA GLY A 347 9.30 13.35 1.86
C GLY A 347 8.64 12.04 1.43
N THR A 348 8.54 11.82 0.12
CA THR A 348 7.93 10.64 -0.51
C THR A 348 8.55 9.33 -0.01
N VAL A 349 7.72 8.32 0.27
CA VAL A 349 8.17 6.99 0.68
C VAL A 349 8.97 6.30 -0.42
N ASP A 350 10.03 5.59 -0.04
CA ASP A 350 10.65 4.60 -0.93
C ASP A 350 9.92 3.26 -0.76
N PRO A 351 9.23 2.77 -1.80
CA PRO A 351 8.52 1.51 -1.75
C PRO A 351 9.40 0.28 -1.50
N ASN A 352 10.70 0.35 -1.81
CA ASN A 352 11.66 -0.72 -1.50
C ASN A 352 12.00 -0.78 0.00
N ALA A 353 11.81 0.32 0.74
CA ALA A 353 12.11 0.43 2.16
C ALA A 353 11.01 1.18 2.94
N PRO A 354 9.73 0.77 2.88
CA PRO A 354 8.62 1.55 3.44
C PRO A 354 8.70 1.71 4.96
N GLY A 355 9.42 0.80 5.64
CA GLY A 355 9.68 0.87 7.07
C GLY A 355 10.54 2.06 7.51
N ALA A 356 11.34 2.63 6.60
CA ALA A 356 12.16 3.82 6.88
C ALA A 356 11.33 5.11 7.00
N SER A 357 10.11 5.14 6.43
CA SER A 357 9.21 6.29 6.48
C SER A 357 8.22 6.20 7.64
N LYS A 358 7.86 7.36 8.24
CA LYS A 358 6.78 7.44 9.23
C LYS A 358 5.45 7.02 8.60
N GLY A 359 4.55 6.40 9.38
CA GLY A 359 3.26 5.88 8.89
C GLY A 359 2.43 6.92 8.12
N VAL A 360 2.34 8.14 8.64
CA VAL A 360 1.60 9.26 8.02
C VAL A 360 2.20 9.76 6.70
N ALA A 361 3.45 9.41 6.40
CA ALA A 361 4.13 9.77 5.16
C ALA A 361 4.06 8.69 4.08
N ARG A 362 3.42 7.54 4.35
CA ARG A 362 3.35 6.41 3.42
C ARG A 362 2.19 6.49 2.43
N GLY A 363 1.19 7.33 2.69
CA GLY A 363 0.08 7.64 1.78
C GLY A 363 0.23 9.02 1.15
N SER A 364 -0.59 9.35 0.13
CA SER A 364 -0.56 10.67 -0.48
C SER A 364 -1.38 11.68 0.34
N ARG A 365 -0.72 12.74 0.81
CA ARG A 365 -1.37 13.88 1.46
C ARG A 365 -2.21 14.68 0.50
N ALA A 366 -1.91 14.64 -0.79
CA ALA A 366 -2.68 15.35 -1.81
C ALA A 366 -4.15 14.91 -1.83
N VAL A 367 -4.43 13.64 -1.48
CA VAL A 367 -5.79 13.08 -1.44
C VAL A 367 -6.35 12.98 -0.02
N SER A 368 -5.49 12.76 0.99
CA SER A 368 -5.96 12.47 2.36
C SER A 368 -6.06 13.71 3.25
N ASN A 369 -5.22 14.72 3.03
CA ASN A 369 -5.23 15.92 3.84
C ASN A 369 -6.22 16.94 3.28
N VAL A 370 -6.99 17.56 4.16
CA VAL A 370 -7.92 18.62 3.82
C VAL A 370 -7.48 19.94 4.42
N PHE A 371 -7.75 21.02 3.70
CA PHE A 371 -7.42 22.38 4.09
C PHE A 371 -8.50 23.35 3.60
N GLU A 372 -8.62 24.51 4.23
CA GLU A 372 -9.44 25.58 3.71
C GLU A 372 -8.79 26.14 2.44
N PRO A 373 -9.48 26.19 1.27
CA PRO A 373 -8.88 26.66 0.03
C PRO A 373 -8.55 28.16 0.05
N GLY A 374 -9.13 28.90 0.98
CA GLY A 374 -8.93 30.33 1.10
C GLY A 374 -9.19 31.07 -0.22
N SER A 375 -8.37 32.02 -0.55
CA SER A 375 -8.57 32.88 -1.73
C SER A 375 -8.58 32.16 -3.08
N THR A 376 -8.17 30.90 -3.18
CA THR A 376 -8.32 30.13 -4.43
C THR A 376 -9.79 29.82 -4.72
N ALA A 377 -10.64 29.71 -3.69
CA ALA A 377 -12.09 29.51 -3.87
C ALA A 377 -12.84 30.78 -4.35
N LYS A 378 -12.23 31.97 -4.30
CA LYS A 378 -12.83 33.19 -4.88
C LYS A 378 -13.16 33.01 -6.37
N VAL A 379 -12.42 32.13 -7.05
CA VAL A 379 -12.67 31.77 -8.44
C VAL A 379 -14.08 31.18 -8.61
N VAL A 380 -14.55 30.35 -7.66
CA VAL A 380 -15.91 29.78 -7.68
C VAL A 380 -16.96 30.87 -7.45
N THR A 381 -16.70 31.82 -6.54
CA THR A 381 -17.59 32.96 -6.28
C THR A 381 -17.71 33.87 -7.51
N MET A 382 -16.59 34.17 -8.16
CA MET A 382 -16.59 34.96 -9.40
C MET A 382 -17.27 34.20 -10.55
N ALA A 383 -17.09 32.87 -10.63
CA ALA A 383 -17.80 32.03 -11.58
C ALA A 383 -19.31 32.13 -11.38
N ALA A 384 -19.79 32.02 -10.16
CA ALA A 384 -21.22 32.15 -9.84
C ALA A 384 -21.76 33.57 -10.19
N ALA A 385 -21.01 34.63 -9.86
CA ALA A 385 -21.42 36.01 -10.15
C ALA A 385 -21.52 36.27 -11.65
N LEU A 386 -20.57 35.77 -12.43
CA LEU A 386 -20.56 35.94 -13.90
C LEU A 386 -21.65 35.11 -14.57
N GLU A 387 -21.82 33.83 -14.15
CA GLU A 387 -22.74 32.90 -14.77
C GLU A 387 -24.21 33.25 -14.48
N THR A 388 -24.49 33.82 -13.31
CA THR A 388 -25.83 34.32 -12.96
C THR A 388 -26.13 35.71 -13.53
N GLY A 389 -25.15 36.36 -14.20
CA GLY A 389 -25.30 37.70 -14.74
C GLY A 389 -25.31 38.82 -13.68
N LEU A 390 -24.98 38.49 -12.43
CA LEU A 390 -24.90 39.48 -11.34
C LEU A 390 -23.80 40.50 -11.56
N ALA A 391 -22.71 40.08 -12.18
CA ALA A 391 -21.60 40.96 -12.46
C ALA A 391 -20.97 40.67 -13.83
N THR A 392 -20.19 41.64 -14.33
CA THR A 392 -19.30 41.53 -15.49
C THR A 392 -17.85 41.81 -15.05
N PRO A 393 -16.82 41.36 -15.79
CA PRO A 393 -15.43 41.55 -15.40
C PRO A 393 -15.02 43.02 -15.14
N THR A 394 -15.72 43.95 -15.76
CA THR A 394 -15.44 45.41 -15.71
C THR A 394 -16.36 46.18 -14.76
N ASN A 395 -17.29 45.51 -14.05
CA ASN A 395 -18.09 46.20 -13.03
C ASN A 395 -17.18 46.88 -12.00
N ARG A 396 -17.52 48.12 -11.60
CA ARG A 396 -16.72 48.99 -10.76
C ARG A 396 -17.17 48.94 -9.30
N TYR A 397 -16.22 48.83 -8.40
CA TYR A 397 -16.45 48.74 -6.96
C TYR A 397 -15.46 49.66 -6.24
N THR A 398 -15.96 50.41 -5.24
CA THR A 398 -15.10 51.08 -4.26
C THR A 398 -14.98 50.14 -3.06
N VAL A 399 -13.80 49.60 -2.85
CA VAL A 399 -13.54 48.49 -1.93
C VAL A 399 -12.81 49.01 -0.68
N PRO A 400 -13.48 49.08 0.50
CA PRO A 400 -12.84 49.53 1.72
C PRO A 400 -12.00 48.42 2.33
N TYR A 401 -11.01 48.79 3.18
CA TYR A 401 -10.24 47.83 3.97
C TYR A 401 -11.13 46.93 4.87
N ALA A 402 -12.17 47.53 5.48
CA ALA A 402 -13.11 46.85 6.35
C ALA A 402 -14.54 46.99 5.81
N PHE A 403 -15.27 45.91 5.72
CA PHE A 403 -16.67 45.91 5.28
C PHE A 403 -17.54 45.18 6.30
N THR A 404 -18.60 45.87 6.75
CA THR A 404 -19.59 45.33 7.72
C THR A 404 -20.88 44.98 6.98
N THR A 405 -21.30 43.74 7.10
CA THR A 405 -22.52 43.21 6.46
C THR A 405 -23.78 43.57 7.26
N ALA A 406 -24.96 43.39 6.65
CA ALA A 406 -26.25 43.74 7.30
C ALA A 406 -26.51 43.00 8.63
N ASN A 407 -25.88 41.85 8.87
CA ASN A 407 -25.97 41.12 10.15
C ASN A 407 -24.78 41.40 11.10
N ASN A 408 -24.14 42.57 10.96
CA ASN A 408 -23.03 43.06 11.81
C ASN A 408 -21.80 42.14 11.85
N GLN A 409 -21.50 41.43 10.75
CA GLN A 409 -20.22 40.72 10.59
C GLN A 409 -19.23 41.63 9.84
N THR A 410 -18.08 41.88 10.44
CA THR A 410 -17.02 42.68 9.81
C THR A 410 -15.94 41.77 9.22
N PHE A 411 -15.58 42.04 7.99
CA PHE A 411 -14.50 41.39 7.22
C PHE A 411 -13.43 42.39 6.85
N HIS A 412 -12.20 41.95 6.74
CA HIS A 412 -11.04 42.78 6.40
C HIS A 412 -10.25 42.18 5.25
N ASP A 413 -9.63 43.00 4.47
CA ASP A 413 -8.57 42.58 3.55
C ASP A 413 -7.28 42.23 4.33
N SER A 414 -6.34 41.59 3.67
CA SER A 414 -5.12 41.06 4.28
C SER A 414 -4.18 42.14 4.82
N HIS A 415 -4.25 43.33 4.24
CA HIS A 415 -3.43 44.50 4.63
C HIS A 415 -4.30 45.73 4.70
N PRO A 416 -4.06 46.66 5.65
CA PRO A 416 -4.71 47.98 5.68
C PRO A 416 -4.45 48.75 4.41
N HIS A 417 -5.49 49.39 3.87
CA HIS A 417 -5.42 50.26 2.68
C HIS A 417 -6.54 51.30 2.72
N VAL A 418 -6.38 52.36 1.94
CA VAL A 418 -7.46 53.30 1.62
C VAL A 418 -8.47 52.63 0.69
N ASP A 419 -9.62 53.24 0.50
CA ASP A 419 -10.61 52.75 -0.46
C ASP A 419 -10.00 52.52 -1.84
N LEU A 420 -10.05 51.27 -2.32
CA LEU A 420 -9.54 50.86 -3.63
C LEU A 420 -10.64 50.92 -4.67
N LYS A 421 -10.35 51.59 -5.80
CA LYS A 421 -11.23 51.59 -6.98
C LYS A 421 -10.92 50.37 -7.85
N LEU A 422 -11.60 49.25 -7.62
CA LEU A 422 -11.35 47.98 -8.33
C LEU A 422 -12.49 47.62 -9.29
N THR A 423 -12.13 47.01 -10.41
CA THR A 423 -13.11 46.26 -11.22
C THR A 423 -13.38 44.89 -10.57
N LEU A 424 -14.33 44.11 -11.10
CA LEU A 424 -14.49 42.70 -10.68
C LEU A 424 -13.19 41.92 -10.89
N ALA A 425 -12.53 42.14 -12.06
CA ALA A 425 -11.22 41.54 -12.34
C ALA A 425 -10.18 41.97 -11.30
N GLY A 426 -10.20 43.25 -10.91
CA GLY A 426 -9.33 43.79 -9.88
C GLY A 426 -9.57 43.20 -8.49
N VAL A 427 -10.81 42.96 -8.10
CA VAL A 427 -11.13 42.27 -6.83
C VAL A 427 -10.51 40.87 -6.78
N LEU A 428 -10.56 40.12 -7.91
CA LEU A 428 -9.91 38.80 -8.02
C LEU A 428 -8.39 38.93 -8.05
N ALA A 429 -7.82 39.85 -8.83
CA ALA A 429 -6.38 40.05 -9.01
C ALA A 429 -5.68 40.51 -7.71
N LYS A 430 -6.27 41.47 -6.99
CA LYS A 430 -5.77 41.93 -5.67
C LYS A 430 -6.19 41.02 -4.51
N SER A 431 -7.00 40.01 -4.82
CA SER A 431 -7.47 39.03 -3.84
C SER A 431 -8.25 39.62 -2.65
N SER A 432 -9.01 40.72 -2.88
CA SER A 432 -9.75 41.41 -1.83
C SER A 432 -10.85 40.49 -1.23
N ASN A 433 -10.85 40.36 0.09
CA ASN A 433 -11.90 39.67 0.85
C ASN A 433 -13.16 40.53 0.92
N THR A 434 -12.98 41.82 1.25
CA THR A 434 -14.08 42.79 1.41
C THR A 434 -14.81 42.97 0.08
N GLY A 435 -14.09 43.15 -1.02
CA GLY A 435 -14.68 43.22 -2.36
C GLY A 435 -15.41 41.91 -2.74
N THR A 436 -14.86 40.75 -2.40
CA THR A 436 -15.52 39.47 -2.66
C THR A 436 -16.81 39.32 -1.85
N VAL A 437 -16.83 39.74 -0.57
CA VAL A 437 -18.05 39.71 0.25
C VAL A 437 -19.09 40.70 -0.27
N MET A 438 -18.69 41.92 -0.64
CA MET A 438 -19.60 42.94 -1.23
C MET A 438 -20.33 42.40 -2.45
N ILE A 439 -19.61 41.73 -3.36
CA ILE A 439 -20.18 41.16 -4.58
C ILE A 439 -20.99 39.89 -4.27
N GLY A 440 -20.38 38.97 -3.54
CA GLY A 440 -20.91 37.63 -3.32
C GLY A 440 -22.11 37.58 -2.39
N GLN A 441 -22.33 38.61 -1.52
CA GLN A 441 -23.48 38.64 -0.64
C GLN A 441 -24.82 38.67 -1.41
N ASP A 442 -24.82 39.18 -2.62
CA ASP A 442 -26.01 39.28 -3.49
C ASP A 442 -26.30 37.97 -4.23
N ILE A 443 -25.37 37.01 -4.24
CA ILE A 443 -25.63 35.66 -4.74
C ILE A 443 -26.45 34.89 -3.69
N PRO A 444 -27.63 34.33 -4.01
CA PRO A 444 -28.40 33.53 -3.06
C PRO A 444 -27.57 32.40 -2.43
N GLN A 445 -27.77 32.17 -1.13
CA GLN A 445 -26.97 31.23 -0.34
C GLN A 445 -26.96 29.81 -0.93
N GLN A 446 -28.14 29.34 -1.43
CA GLN A 446 -28.25 28.06 -2.11
C GLN A 446 -27.44 28.03 -3.40
N VAL A 447 -27.44 29.08 -4.18
CA VAL A 447 -26.66 29.18 -5.43
C VAL A 447 -25.15 29.11 -5.15
N ARG A 448 -24.67 29.73 -4.05
CA ARG A 448 -23.26 29.60 -3.64
C ARG A 448 -22.90 28.15 -3.34
N TYR A 449 -23.77 27.45 -2.57
CA TYR A 449 -23.61 26.02 -2.27
C TYR A 449 -23.61 25.16 -3.54
N ASP A 450 -24.55 25.44 -4.46
CA ASP A 450 -24.70 24.66 -5.70
C ASP A 450 -23.44 24.79 -6.59
N TYR A 451 -22.85 25.99 -6.70
CA TYR A 451 -21.60 26.16 -7.46
C TYR A 451 -20.41 25.49 -6.78
N LEU A 452 -20.25 25.60 -5.46
CA LEU A 452 -19.22 24.86 -4.73
C LEU A 452 -19.35 23.34 -4.96
N SER A 453 -20.56 22.81 -4.88
CA SER A 453 -20.85 21.40 -5.14
C SER A 453 -20.63 21.01 -6.62
N LYS A 454 -21.07 21.83 -7.59
CA LYS A 454 -20.87 21.58 -9.03
C LYS A 454 -19.37 21.54 -9.39
N PHE A 455 -18.55 22.34 -8.74
CA PHE A 455 -17.09 22.32 -8.90
C PHE A 455 -16.44 21.10 -8.21
N GLY A 456 -17.19 20.30 -7.45
CA GLY A 456 -16.73 19.03 -6.86
C GLY A 456 -16.39 19.10 -5.37
N PHE A 457 -16.68 20.19 -4.68
CA PHE A 457 -16.43 20.27 -3.24
C PHE A 457 -17.42 19.40 -2.45
N GLY A 458 -16.95 18.79 -1.37
CA GLY A 458 -17.78 17.95 -0.50
C GLY A 458 -17.97 16.49 -0.95
N THR A 459 -17.40 16.09 -2.10
CA THR A 459 -17.45 14.72 -2.65
C THR A 459 -16.06 14.24 -3.01
N THR A 460 -15.80 12.92 -2.96
CA THR A 460 -14.57 12.34 -3.50
C THR A 460 -14.46 12.59 -5.00
N THR A 461 -13.25 12.60 -5.52
CA THR A 461 -12.99 12.74 -6.95
C THR A 461 -12.92 11.39 -7.66
N ASP A 462 -12.92 10.30 -6.87
CA ASP A 462 -12.77 8.91 -7.31
C ASP A 462 -11.47 8.70 -8.12
N LEU A 463 -10.39 9.31 -7.62
CA LEU A 463 -9.06 9.26 -8.24
C LEU A 463 -8.48 7.85 -8.32
N GLY A 464 -8.96 6.93 -7.48
CA GLY A 464 -8.48 5.55 -7.43
C GLY A 464 -7.32 5.31 -6.45
N LEU A 465 -7.05 6.27 -5.56
CA LEU A 465 -6.08 6.14 -4.47
C LEU A 465 -6.77 5.92 -3.12
N PRO A 466 -6.16 5.16 -2.19
CA PRO A 466 -6.77 4.88 -0.90
C PRO A 466 -6.76 6.12 0.00
N GLY A 467 -7.78 6.24 0.85
CA GLY A 467 -7.84 7.29 1.88
C GLY A 467 -8.22 8.68 1.35
N GLU A 468 -8.83 8.77 0.17
CA GLU A 468 -9.29 10.06 -0.37
C GLU A 468 -10.34 10.69 0.55
N ALA A 469 -10.04 11.91 1.01
CA ALA A 469 -10.94 12.71 1.82
C ALA A 469 -11.94 13.46 0.93
N LYS A 470 -13.23 13.40 1.26
CA LYS A 470 -14.28 14.13 0.54
C LYS A 470 -14.29 15.64 0.79
N GLY A 471 -13.47 16.14 1.73
CA GLY A 471 -13.55 17.52 2.17
C GLY A 471 -14.74 17.80 3.10
N ILE A 472 -14.99 19.07 3.37
CA ILE A 472 -16.09 19.53 4.21
C ILE A 472 -16.85 20.62 3.44
N LEU A 473 -18.08 20.34 3.05
CA LEU A 473 -19.03 21.32 2.53
C LEU A 473 -20.36 21.08 3.24
N ARG A 474 -20.70 21.96 4.20
CA ARG A 474 -21.99 21.90 4.88
C ARG A 474 -23.10 22.38 3.96
N PRO A 475 -24.32 21.81 4.03
CA PRO A 475 -25.49 22.34 3.31
C PRO A 475 -25.73 23.81 3.62
N ALA A 476 -26.26 24.54 2.65
CA ALA A 476 -26.45 25.99 2.74
C ALA A 476 -27.29 26.42 3.96
N ASP A 477 -28.32 25.67 4.31
CA ASP A 477 -29.19 25.91 5.47
C ASP A 477 -28.51 25.73 6.83
N LYS A 478 -27.33 25.13 6.85
CA LYS A 478 -26.48 24.92 8.05
C LYS A 478 -25.39 25.97 8.21
N TRP A 479 -25.31 26.96 7.32
CA TRP A 479 -24.36 28.04 7.46
C TRP A 479 -24.83 29.06 8.49
N ASP A 480 -23.99 29.34 9.46
CA ASP A 480 -24.27 30.38 10.46
C ASP A 480 -24.14 31.80 9.88
N GLY A 481 -24.39 32.80 10.71
CA GLY A 481 -24.35 34.20 10.35
C GLY A 481 -23.02 34.69 9.74
N ARG A 482 -21.89 34.01 10.05
CA ARG A 482 -20.56 34.31 9.52
C ARG A 482 -20.18 33.39 8.35
N THR A 483 -20.43 32.08 8.47
CA THR A 483 -20.08 31.08 7.45
C THR A 483 -20.68 31.42 6.09
N LYS A 484 -21.92 31.93 6.03
CA LYS A 484 -22.54 32.34 4.76
C LYS A 484 -21.76 33.38 3.95
N TYR A 485 -20.84 34.09 4.59
CA TYR A 485 -19.93 35.03 3.92
C TYR A 485 -18.51 34.45 3.75
N THR A 486 -18.00 33.73 4.77
CA THR A 486 -16.62 33.22 4.69
C THR A 486 -16.44 32.18 3.58
N VAL A 487 -17.47 31.43 3.21
CA VAL A 487 -17.46 30.50 2.07
C VAL A 487 -17.18 31.19 0.73
N LEU A 488 -17.47 32.49 0.60
CA LEU A 488 -17.22 33.29 -0.60
C LEU A 488 -15.71 33.43 -0.90
N PHE A 489 -14.88 33.40 0.15
CA PHE A 489 -13.43 33.46 0.02
C PHE A 489 -12.72 32.23 0.57
N GLY A 490 -13.46 31.10 0.64
CA GLY A 490 -12.91 29.76 0.88
C GLY A 490 -12.58 29.43 2.32
N GLN A 491 -13.28 30.00 3.30
CA GLN A 491 -13.23 29.61 4.70
C GLN A 491 -14.57 29.06 5.17
N GLY A 492 -14.55 28.20 6.20
CA GLY A 492 -15.75 27.46 6.67
C GLY A 492 -16.09 26.24 5.82
N LEU A 493 -15.22 25.86 4.91
CA LEU A 493 -15.25 24.65 4.12
C LEU A 493 -13.83 24.08 3.99
N ALA A 494 -13.69 22.79 3.64
CA ALA A 494 -12.38 22.19 3.44
C ALA A 494 -12.36 21.31 2.19
N VAL A 495 -11.23 21.27 1.50
CA VAL A 495 -10.99 20.51 0.27
C VAL A 495 -9.66 19.78 0.34
N ASN A 496 -9.51 18.69 -0.43
CA ASN A 496 -8.20 18.11 -0.72
C ASN A 496 -7.54 18.82 -1.92
N ALA A 497 -6.27 18.52 -2.19
CA ALA A 497 -5.54 19.17 -3.27
C ALA A 497 -6.11 18.85 -4.66
N ILE A 498 -6.68 17.67 -4.86
CA ILE A 498 -7.28 17.28 -6.15
C ILE A 498 -8.55 18.07 -6.41
N GLN A 499 -9.42 18.22 -5.41
CA GLN A 499 -10.63 19.05 -5.52
C GLN A 499 -10.30 20.50 -5.85
N ALA A 500 -9.29 21.09 -5.17
CA ALA A 500 -8.84 22.44 -5.45
C ALA A 500 -8.30 22.58 -6.89
N THR A 501 -7.49 21.62 -7.36
CA THR A 501 -6.95 21.57 -8.72
C THR A 501 -8.07 21.43 -9.76
N GLN A 502 -9.07 20.60 -9.49
CA GLN A 502 -10.20 20.34 -10.38
C GLN A 502 -11.02 21.60 -10.71
N VAL A 503 -11.13 22.56 -9.77
CA VAL A 503 -11.78 23.86 -10.04
C VAL A 503 -11.11 24.56 -11.22
N PHE A 504 -9.80 24.68 -11.19
CA PHE A 504 -9.00 25.32 -12.24
C PHE A 504 -9.00 24.50 -13.54
N ALA A 505 -8.92 23.17 -13.43
CA ALA A 505 -9.02 22.27 -14.59
C ALA A 505 -10.39 22.40 -15.29
N THR A 506 -11.47 22.58 -14.52
CA THR A 506 -12.80 22.83 -15.08
C THR A 506 -12.83 24.11 -15.93
N LEU A 507 -12.21 25.19 -15.44
CA LEU A 507 -12.12 26.44 -16.20
C LEU A 507 -11.18 26.32 -17.42
N ALA A 508 -10.06 25.63 -17.26
CA ALA A 508 -9.10 25.33 -18.34
C ALA A 508 -9.72 24.43 -19.43
N ASN A 509 -10.79 23.72 -19.12
CA ASN A 509 -11.57 22.89 -20.02
C ASN A 509 -12.92 23.52 -20.36
N ASP A 510 -12.94 24.82 -20.64
CA ASP A 510 -14.10 25.56 -21.13
C ASP A 510 -15.34 25.40 -20.25
N GLY A 511 -15.15 25.26 -18.93
CA GLY A 511 -16.21 25.11 -17.92
C GLY A 511 -16.79 23.71 -17.80
N VAL A 512 -16.14 22.71 -18.36
CA VAL A 512 -16.52 21.28 -18.26
C VAL A 512 -15.62 20.56 -17.27
N ARG A 513 -16.20 20.05 -16.19
CA ARG A 513 -15.54 19.24 -15.20
C ARG A 513 -15.35 17.81 -15.70
N LEU A 514 -14.13 17.31 -15.63
CA LEU A 514 -13.74 15.92 -15.90
C LEU A 514 -13.40 15.20 -14.61
N GLN A 515 -13.52 13.87 -14.60
CA GLN A 515 -13.04 13.07 -13.47
C GLN A 515 -11.50 13.02 -13.49
N PRO A 516 -10.81 13.46 -12.41
CA PRO A 516 -9.39 13.23 -12.26
C PRO A 516 -9.10 11.73 -12.18
N HIS A 517 -8.00 11.29 -12.79
CA HIS A 517 -7.63 9.88 -12.76
C HIS A 517 -6.12 9.68 -12.84
N VAL A 518 -5.61 8.61 -12.22
CA VAL A 518 -4.20 8.21 -12.25
C VAL A 518 -3.96 6.94 -13.06
N ILE A 519 -5.02 6.22 -13.43
CA ILE A 519 -4.91 5.02 -14.27
C ILE A 519 -5.22 5.39 -15.72
N LYS A 520 -4.29 5.05 -16.61
CA LYS A 520 -4.43 5.24 -18.05
C LYS A 520 -5.10 4.06 -18.70
N ASP A 521 -4.57 2.86 -18.43
CA ASP A 521 -5.13 1.59 -18.92
C ASP A 521 -4.68 0.40 -18.06
N TYR A 522 -5.36 -0.73 -18.28
CA TYR A 522 -5.00 -2.05 -17.80
C TYR A 522 -4.55 -2.90 -18.99
N ARG A 523 -3.52 -3.71 -18.80
CA ARG A 523 -3.01 -4.63 -19.82
C ARG A 523 -2.99 -6.05 -19.27
N ASP A 524 -3.80 -6.91 -19.86
CA ASP A 524 -3.83 -8.31 -19.47
C ASP A 524 -2.56 -9.06 -19.94
N PRO A 525 -2.32 -10.30 -19.47
CA PRO A 525 -1.16 -11.09 -19.88
C PRO A 525 -1.09 -11.38 -21.38
N ASN A 526 -2.22 -11.28 -22.10
CA ASN A 526 -2.31 -11.48 -23.55
C ASN A 526 -2.07 -10.17 -24.34
N GLY A 527 -1.84 -9.05 -23.65
CA GLY A 527 -1.60 -7.73 -24.23
C GLY A 527 -2.88 -6.95 -24.58
N ILE A 528 -4.06 -7.41 -24.16
CA ILE A 528 -5.32 -6.69 -24.37
C ILE A 528 -5.34 -5.47 -23.45
N VAL A 529 -5.59 -4.31 -24.05
CA VAL A 529 -5.64 -3.03 -23.34
C VAL A 529 -7.09 -2.65 -23.05
N THR A 530 -7.39 -2.34 -21.79
CA THR A 530 -8.73 -1.91 -21.33
C THR A 530 -8.60 -0.57 -20.60
N PRO A 531 -9.28 0.49 -21.05
CA PRO A 531 -9.27 1.77 -20.35
C PRO A 531 -10.07 1.72 -19.04
N PRO A 532 -9.77 2.60 -18.06
CA PRO A 532 -10.58 2.74 -16.86
C PRO A 532 -11.97 3.30 -17.22
N LYS A 533 -12.97 2.94 -16.41
CA LYS A 533 -14.31 3.51 -16.55
C LYS A 533 -14.35 4.86 -15.81
N LEU A 534 -14.40 5.95 -16.55
CA LEU A 534 -14.51 7.30 -16.00
C LEU A 534 -15.96 7.80 -16.02
N ALA A 535 -16.27 8.72 -15.09
CA ALA A 535 -17.58 9.40 -15.08
C ALA A 535 -17.74 10.34 -16.29
N ALA A 536 -18.95 10.55 -16.71
CA ALA A 536 -19.27 11.46 -17.81
C ALA A 536 -18.88 12.91 -17.47
N PRO A 537 -18.38 13.68 -18.45
CA PRO A 537 -18.10 15.10 -18.30
C PRO A 537 -19.33 15.89 -17.83
N THR A 538 -19.12 16.88 -16.96
CA THR A 538 -20.20 17.71 -16.40
C THR A 538 -19.94 19.19 -16.66
N ARG A 539 -20.84 19.87 -17.35
CA ARG A 539 -20.75 21.34 -17.52
C ARG A 539 -21.11 22.03 -16.21
N VAL A 540 -20.19 22.83 -15.70
CA VAL A 540 -20.33 23.61 -14.46
C VAL A 540 -20.67 25.06 -14.75
N VAL A 541 -19.97 25.67 -15.72
CA VAL A 541 -20.21 27.03 -16.20
C VAL A 541 -20.15 27.06 -17.74
N SER A 542 -20.63 28.14 -18.33
CA SER A 542 -20.52 28.37 -19.76
C SER A 542 -19.05 28.59 -20.19
N GLU A 543 -18.77 28.29 -21.45
CA GLU A 543 -17.46 28.58 -22.07
C GLU A 543 -17.09 30.07 -21.94
N LYS A 544 -18.10 30.97 -22.13
CA LYS A 544 -17.93 32.40 -21.96
C LYS A 544 -17.41 32.76 -20.56
N THR A 545 -18.06 32.24 -19.51
CA THR A 545 -17.65 32.49 -18.13
C THR A 545 -16.27 31.94 -17.86
N ALA A 546 -15.95 30.73 -18.35
CA ALA A 546 -14.63 30.13 -18.20
C ALA A 546 -13.53 31.02 -18.83
N LYS A 547 -13.73 31.46 -20.07
CA LYS A 547 -12.78 32.36 -20.77
C LYS A 547 -12.62 33.71 -20.07
N GLN A 548 -13.72 34.29 -19.57
CA GLN A 548 -13.63 35.55 -18.80
C GLN A 548 -12.81 35.35 -17.52
N LEU A 549 -13.00 34.24 -16.80
CA LEU A 549 -12.23 33.94 -15.59
C LEU A 549 -10.75 33.70 -15.89
N LEU A 550 -10.41 33.02 -17.00
CA LEU A 550 -9.02 32.85 -17.40
C LEU A 550 -8.34 34.23 -17.59
N LEU A 551 -8.96 35.15 -18.32
CA LEU A 551 -8.44 36.51 -18.50
C LEU A 551 -8.33 37.29 -17.17
N MET A 552 -9.32 37.16 -16.27
CA MET A 552 -9.25 37.77 -14.93
C MET A 552 -8.13 37.18 -14.08
N MET A 553 -7.85 35.86 -14.19
CA MET A 553 -6.77 35.19 -13.49
C MET A 553 -5.39 35.47 -14.12
N GLU A 554 -5.31 35.80 -15.40
CA GLU A 554 -4.10 36.35 -16.02
C GLU A 554 -3.74 37.69 -15.38
N SER A 555 -4.72 38.61 -15.19
CA SER A 555 -4.48 39.87 -14.48
C SER A 555 -3.95 39.65 -13.05
N ALA A 556 -4.31 38.54 -12.40
CA ALA A 556 -3.78 38.20 -11.08
C ALA A 556 -2.29 37.78 -11.12
N VAL A 557 -1.81 37.23 -12.23
CA VAL A 557 -0.39 36.90 -12.44
C VAL A 557 0.39 38.11 -12.99
N ASP A 558 -0.22 38.93 -13.82
CA ASP A 558 0.44 40.09 -14.44
C ASP A 558 0.61 41.25 -13.44
N GLU A 559 -0.48 41.68 -12.80
CA GLU A 559 -0.52 42.88 -11.93
C GLU A 559 -0.93 42.56 -10.46
N GLY A 560 -1.25 41.32 -10.17
CA GLY A 560 -1.85 40.91 -8.89
C GLY A 560 -0.89 40.26 -7.90
N THR A 561 -1.42 39.31 -7.15
CA THR A 561 -0.70 38.61 -6.08
C THR A 561 0.15 37.42 -6.58
N GLY A 562 0.07 37.07 -7.86
CA GLY A 562 0.69 35.87 -8.45
C GLY A 562 1.88 36.14 -9.36
N THR A 563 2.51 37.29 -9.31
CA THR A 563 3.56 37.71 -10.26
C THR A 563 4.76 36.77 -10.35
N LEU A 564 5.12 36.09 -9.25
CA LEU A 564 6.21 35.12 -9.24
C LEU A 564 5.89 33.80 -9.99
N ALA A 565 4.63 33.61 -10.41
CA ALA A 565 4.21 32.46 -11.24
C ALA A 565 4.43 32.72 -12.75
N ALA A 566 4.77 33.92 -13.17
CA ALA A 566 4.94 34.27 -14.57
C ALA A 566 6.04 33.43 -15.25
N ILE A 567 5.71 32.84 -16.41
CA ILE A 567 6.61 31.99 -17.20
C ILE A 567 6.94 32.72 -18.51
N PRO A 568 8.21 33.01 -18.79
CA PRO A 568 8.59 33.69 -20.05
C PRO A 568 8.09 32.92 -21.28
N GLY A 569 7.43 33.63 -22.18
CA GLY A 569 6.88 33.05 -23.41
C GLY A 569 5.53 32.35 -23.27
N TYR A 570 4.96 32.27 -22.07
CA TYR A 570 3.65 31.67 -21.83
C TYR A 570 2.75 32.60 -21.03
N ARG A 571 1.49 32.68 -21.44
CA ARG A 571 0.44 33.33 -20.67
C ARG A 571 0.05 32.40 -19.52
N VAL A 572 -0.03 32.92 -18.32
CA VAL A 572 -0.35 32.16 -17.11
C VAL A 572 -1.56 32.76 -16.42
N ALA A 573 -2.60 31.96 -16.23
CA ALA A 573 -3.74 32.30 -15.39
C ALA A 573 -3.62 31.60 -14.04
N GLY A 574 -3.77 32.31 -12.91
CA GLY A 574 -3.59 31.68 -11.63
C GLY A 574 -4.17 32.45 -10.46
N LYS A 575 -4.19 31.81 -9.29
CA LYS A 575 -4.68 32.40 -8.05
C LYS A 575 -3.87 31.92 -6.85
N THR A 576 -3.46 32.86 -6.03
CA THR A 576 -2.84 32.62 -4.72
C THR A 576 -3.90 32.28 -3.67
N GLY A 577 -3.53 31.43 -2.73
CA GLY A 577 -4.29 31.13 -1.52
C GLY A 577 -3.41 31.31 -0.29
N THR A 578 -4.01 31.87 0.76
CA THR A 578 -3.45 31.91 2.11
C THR A 578 -4.65 31.69 3.03
N ALA A 579 -4.68 30.58 3.70
CA ALA A 579 -5.80 30.18 4.53
C ALA A 579 -5.32 29.70 5.90
N GLN A 580 -6.20 29.75 6.88
CA GLN A 580 -5.96 29.13 8.16
C GLN A 580 -6.11 27.60 8.04
N ALA A 581 -5.33 26.88 8.82
CA ALA A 581 -5.41 25.43 8.92
C ALA A 581 -5.62 25.02 10.38
N SER A 582 -6.29 23.91 10.60
CA SER A 582 -6.40 23.31 11.93
C SER A 582 -5.01 22.92 12.43
N ASP A 583 -4.74 23.25 13.69
CA ASP A 583 -3.53 22.82 14.41
C ASP A 583 -3.63 21.39 14.96
N GLY A 584 -4.74 20.69 14.67
CA GLY A 584 -5.00 19.34 15.18
C GLY A 584 -5.42 19.28 16.65
N HIS A 585 -5.47 20.43 17.36
CA HIS A 585 -5.81 20.55 18.77
C HIS A 585 -7.10 21.35 19.00
N GLY A 586 -7.87 21.60 17.92
CA GLY A 586 -9.13 22.37 17.96
C GLY A 586 -8.94 23.86 17.70
N GLY A 587 -7.72 24.34 17.44
CA GLY A 587 -7.41 25.69 17.00
C GLY A 587 -7.23 25.79 15.48
N MET A 588 -7.22 27.05 14.98
CA MET A 588 -6.95 27.41 13.58
C MET A 588 -5.68 28.27 13.53
N THR A 589 -4.58 27.75 14.08
CA THR A 589 -3.31 28.50 14.20
C THR A 589 -2.34 28.19 13.06
N GLY A 590 -2.57 27.10 12.31
CA GLY A 590 -1.79 26.75 11.13
C GLY A 590 -2.13 27.64 9.93
N ILE A 591 -1.20 27.72 8.98
CA ILE A 591 -1.37 28.41 7.70
C ILE A 591 -1.15 27.41 6.55
N VAL A 592 -2.01 27.49 5.55
CA VAL A 592 -1.79 26.84 4.26
C VAL A 592 -1.55 27.93 3.21
N ALA A 593 -0.36 27.93 2.65
CA ALA A 593 0.02 28.79 1.53
C ALA A 593 -0.09 27.99 0.22
N SER A 594 -0.81 28.53 -0.76
CA SER A 594 -1.05 27.83 -2.02
C SER A 594 -0.98 28.73 -3.24
N PHE A 595 -0.69 28.12 -4.38
CA PHE A 595 -0.87 28.71 -5.71
C PHE A 595 -1.41 27.65 -6.64
N ILE A 596 -2.44 27.99 -7.41
CA ILE A 596 -2.98 27.13 -8.46
C ILE A 596 -3.00 27.94 -9.75
N GLY A 597 -2.39 27.39 -10.79
CA GLY A 597 -2.28 28.06 -12.08
C GLY A 597 -2.51 27.14 -13.26
N ILE A 598 -2.80 27.78 -14.38
CA ILE A 598 -3.11 27.19 -15.69
C ILE A 598 -2.11 27.72 -16.69
N ALA A 599 -1.49 26.87 -17.46
CA ALA A 599 -0.53 27.26 -18.49
C ALA A 599 -0.62 26.34 -19.72
N PRO A 600 -0.56 26.89 -20.95
CA PRO A 600 -0.79 28.30 -21.28
C PRO A 600 -2.23 28.72 -21.00
N ALA A 601 -2.51 30.00 -20.74
CA ALA A 601 -3.88 30.47 -20.47
C ALA A 601 -4.72 30.64 -21.74
N ASP A 602 -4.10 30.88 -22.89
CA ASP A 602 -4.74 31.01 -24.20
C ASP A 602 -5.14 29.68 -24.83
N ASN A 603 -4.39 28.61 -24.55
CA ASN A 603 -4.69 27.24 -24.96
C ASN A 603 -4.35 26.28 -23.79
N PRO A 604 -5.21 26.17 -22.78
CA PRO A 604 -4.91 25.46 -21.55
C PRO A 604 -4.49 24.00 -21.79
N ARG A 605 -3.29 23.66 -21.30
CA ARG A 605 -2.73 22.32 -21.42
C ARG A 605 -2.54 21.67 -20.06
N ILE A 606 -2.00 22.40 -19.09
CA ILE A 606 -1.67 21.88 -17.77
C ILE A 606 -2.20 22.81 -16.68
N VAL A 607 -2.70 22.19 -15.63
CA VAL A 607 -3.03 22.86 -14.36
C VAL A 607 -2.08 22.34 -13.30
N VAL A 608 -1.38 23.25 -12.62
CA VAL A 608 -0.49 22.88 -11.52
C VAL A 608 -0.95 23.56 -10.25
N SER A 609 -1.15 22.79 -9.19
CA SER A 609 -1.40 23.29 -7.84
C SER A 609 -0.22 22.98 -6.93
N VAL A 610 0.15 23.95 -6.11
CA VAL A 610 1.20 23.85 -5.09
C VAL A 610 0.60 24.28 -3.77
N ILE A 611 0.73 23.43 -2.77
CA ILE A 611 0.19 23.65 -1.41
C ILE A 611 1.30 23.37 -0.42
N LEU A 612 1.58 24.34 0.46
CA LEU A 612 2.59 24.25 1.52
C LEU A 612 1.92 24.49 2.88
N SER A 613 2.15 23.61 3.81
CA SER A 613 1.62 23.67 5.17
C SER A 613 2.60 24.34 6.11
N ASN A 614 2.17 25.36 6.83
CA ASN A 614 2.94 26.08 7.83
C ASN A 614 4.34 26.53 7.37
N PRO A 615 4.48 27.19 6.21
CA PRO A 615 5.77 27.72 5.80
C PRO A 615 6.19 28.85 6.77
N ARG A 616 7.47 28.85 7.16
CA ARG A 616 7.99 29.79 8.19
C ARG A 616 8.67 31.02 7.61
N SER A 617 9.10 30.97 6.35
CA SER A 617 9.76 32.11 5.69
C SER A 617 8.78 33.18 5.25
N SER A 618 7.62 32.81 4.76
CA SER A 618 6.49 33.67 4.38
C SER A 618 5.20 32.87 4.43
N ILE A 619 4.11 33.50 4.83
CA ILE A 619 2.77 32.90 4.84
C ILE A 619 2.04 33.04 3.49
N TRP A 620 2.57 33.82 2.56
CA TRP A 620 1.89 34.18 1.32
C TRP A 620 2.14 33.14 0.22
N GLY A 621 1.05 32.61 -0.35
CA GLY A 621 1.16 31.65 -1.45
C GLY A 621 1.87 32.20 -2.69
N GLY A 622 1.78 33.53 -2.92
CA GLY A 622 2.54 34.22 -3.97
C GLY A 622 4.05 34.09 -3.80
N ASP A 623 4.55 34.15 -2.58
CA ASP A 623 5.99 34.10 -2.27
C ASP A 623 6.55 32.69 -2.26
N VAL A 624 5.80 31.74 -1.69
CA VAL A 624 6.35 30.39 -1.40
C VAL A 624 5.83 29.30 -2.35
N ALA A 625 4.61 29.41 -2.89
CA ALA A 625 4.02 28.39 -3.75
C ALA A 625 4.13 28.75 -5.25
N ALA A 626 4.00 30.03 -5.64
CA ALA A 626 4.09 30.46 -7.02
C ALA A 626 5.45 30.17 -7.68
N PRO A 627 6.62 30.29 -7.00
CA PRO A 627 7.90 29.88 -7.58
C PRO A 627 7.98 28.39 -7.93
N VAL A 628 7.42 27.51 -7.10
CA VAL A 628 7.35 26.06 -7.38
C VAL A 628 6.45 25.79 -8.59
N PHE A 629 5.28 26.47 -8.65
CA PHE A 629 4.42 26.39 -9.83
C PHE A 629 5.20 26.76 -11.09
N LYS A 630 5.90 27.91 -11.09
CA LYS A 630 6.70 28.37 -12.22
C LYS A 630 7.72 27.33 -12.66
N ASP A 631 8.47 26.74 -11.73
CA ASP A 631 9.51 25.76 -12.02
C ASP A 631 8.91 24.48 -12.62
N VAL A 632 7.88 23.91 -11.99
CA VAL A 632 7.22 22.69 -12.44
C VAL A 632 6.49 22.89 -13.76
N ALA A 633 5.72 23.98 -13.90
CA ALA A 633 4.95 24.25 -15.11
C ALA A 633 5.87 24.59 -16.30
N SER A 634 6.96 25.35 -16.10
CA SER A 634 7.95 25.61 -17.14
C SER A 634 8.57 24.34 -17.69
N TYR A 635 9.00 23.45 -16.78
CA TYR A 635 9.53 22.15 -17.17
C TYR A 635 8.49 21.32 -17.92
N ALA A 636 7.26 21.25 -17.40
CA ALA A 636 6.19 20.48 -18.01
C ALA A 636 5.82 20.97 -19.42
N LEU A 637 5.74 22.28 -19.64
CA LEU A 637 5.44 22.86 -20.96
C LEU A 637 6.51 22.51 -22.00
N GLN A 638 7.79 22.64 -21.62
CA GLN A 638 8.91 22.28 -22.48
C GLN A 638 8.94 20.76 -22.76
N TYR A 639 8.80 19.96 -21.73
CA TYR A 639 8.84 18.50 -21.82
C TYR A 639 7.69 17.93 -22.66
N LEU A 640 6.50 18.52 -22.56
CA LEU A 640 5.33 18.15 -23.37
C LEU A 640 5.33 18.77 -24.77
N GLY A 641 6.35 19.58 -25.12
CA GLY A 641 6.45 20.23 -26.41
C GLY A 641 5.33 21.25 -26.66
N VAL A 642 4.83 21.92 -25.62
CA VAL A 642 3.77 22.90 -25.75
C VAL A 642 4.36 24.19 -26.35
N PRO A 643 3.82 24.71 -27.48
CA PRO A 643 4.34 25.94 -28.09
C PRO A 643 4.09 27.16 -27.19
N PRO A 644 4.95 28.20 -27.30
CA PRO A 644 4.72 29.48 -26.63
C PRO A 644 3.35 30.07 -26.94
N SER A 645 2.83 30.86 -26.01
CA SER A 645 1.54 31.53 -26.15
C SER A 645 1.56 32.60 -27.27
N ALA A 646 0.40 32.81 -27.90
CA ALA A 646 0.16 33.97 -28.72
C ALA A 646 0.23 35.29 -27.87
N PRO A 647 0.47 36.45 -28.49
CA PRO A 647 0.40 37.72 -27.77
C PRO A 647 -0.91 37.87 -27.01
N ALA A 648 -0.83 38.40 -25.78
CA ALA A 648 -2.01 38.57 -24.94
C ALA A 648 -2.97 39.60 -25.56
N PRO A 649 -4.30 39.33 -25.57
CA PRO A 649 -5.27 40.38 -25.83
C PRO A 649 -5.22 41.41 -24.69
N PRO A 650 -5.83 42.60 -24.84
CA PRO A 650 -6.00 43.49 -23.71
C PRO A 650 -6.71 42.79 -22.55
N LEU A 651 -6.06 42.75 -21.40
CA LEU A 651 -6.65 42.16 -20.18
C LEU A 651 -7.72 43.13 -19.63
N PHE A 652 -8.60 42.61 -18.79
CA PHE A 652 -9.55 43.44 -18.07
C PHE A 652 -8.80 44.40 -17.13
N PRO A 653 -9.13 45.71 -17.11
CA PRO A 653 -8.47 46.63 -16.20
C PRO A 653 -8.70 46.22 -14.74
N VAL A 654 -7.64 46.24 -13.94
CA VAL A 654 -7.67 45.91 -12.52
C VAL A 654 -8.30 47.06 -11.71
N THR A 655 -8.01 48.29 -12.09
CA THR A 655 -8.52 49.50 -11.44
C THR A 655 -9.36 50.34 -12.39
N TRP A 656 -10.12 51.27 -11.85
CA TRP A 656 -10.85 52.29 -12.60
C TRP A 656 -10.57 53.68 -12.02
N ASN A 657 -10.66 54.68 -12.86
CA ASN A 657 -10.43 56.10 -12.52
C ASN A 657 -11.68 56.74 -11.92
#